data_9c4a029da1fdec18a917c78dd7d9e3c7
#
_entry.id   9c4a029da1fdec18a917c78dd7d9e3c7
#
_cell.length_a   1.000
_cell.length_b   1.000
_cell.length_c   1.000
_cell.angle_alpha   90.00
_cell.angle_beta   90.00
_cell.angle_gamma   90.00
#
_symmetry.space_group_name_H-M   'P 1'
#
loop_
_entity.id
_entity.type
_entity.pdbx_description
1 polymer ?
#
loop_
_entity_poly.entity_id
_entity_poly.type
_entity_poly.pdbx_seq_one_letter_code
_entity_poly.pdbx_strand_id
1 'polypeptide(L)'
;MNELNEGQQEQCAIPEKKNNTRKIVKRTLAVAVLALAAYVVYSIVYLFVSPDRNIQQIYLVPEDAAFIIQSAAPIEDWEKFSGSETWQCLKKAKSFEEVANSVETLDSVVKSNKVLLSLVGQRDMLISLHKTHPTKWDFLIILDLQKASKMDLLKDQVETILVMSGFKVTNRMHNGINILEMRDPDTRDVFYTAFVSNHLVASYTSRLVESAIDSRNKPKIGLNESFIETENLVSGKGLVRVFINYESLPQFMSIYLGAKNEYVDMFSNSMQFAGLFFNTGKERMEVKGYTLRKDSADPYVAAMLNSGKHRMKAHEILSGRTALYTNICFDNPMTFMKELENALSVHDKQLYDSYQSSRKKIENLFGISLEENFLSWMDGEFAITQSEPGLLGHEPELILAIRAKSIKDARKNMEYIEKKVKRRTPVKIKTVNYKDFEINYIEMKGFFRLFFGKLFDKFEKPYYTYVGDYVVFSNKAASLLSFVEDYEQKNVLKNTQGFKDAFSYMKSSSTLFLYTDVYKFYSQLKPMMNVATWNEIQSNKEVLFSFPYWTMQIIGDPRSASLQCVMDYSPYKPEVAEETAVVADEEDEEMNEDDATEKEQMSELKRFYVEKFEGNVLREFYPEGALKSESEVKEGKRHGRYREYYENGNLKLRGKYAHNKPKGTWKYYTEEGEFERKEKF
;
A
#
# COMPACT_ATOMS: atom_id res chain seq x y z
N MET A 1 82.85 40.50 -99.48
CA MET A 1 81.48 40.27 -99.93
C MET A 1 80.94 39.19 -99.09
N ASN A 2 80.06 39.61 -98.26
CA ASN A 2 78.83 38.94 -97.69
C ASN A 2 78.87 37.44 -97.58
N GLU A 3 78.62 36.83 -96.51
CA GLU A 3 77.33 36.77 -95.89
C GLU A 3 77.40 36.07 -94.52
N LEU A 4 76.75 36.60 -93.66
CA LEU A 4 75.95 36.29 -92.49
C LEU A 4 75.91 34.85 -91.99
N ASN A 5 76.26 34.64 -90.79
CA ASN A 5 76.06 33.43 -90.01
C ASN A 5 75.02 33.68 -88.89
N GLU A 6 73.92 33.04 -89.02
CA GLU A 6 72.89 33.00 -87.96
C GLU A 6 73.24 31.94 -86.90
N GLY A 7 73.39 32.33 -85.72
CA GLY A 7 73.62 31.46 -84.57
C GLY A 7 72.34 30.83 -84.05
N GLN A 8 72.26 29.52 -84.01
CA GLN A 8 71.24 28.78 -83.29
C GLN A 8 71.54 28.80 -81.81
N GLN A 9 70.58 29.40 -80.99
CA GLN A 9 70.54 29.20 -79.57
C GLN A 9 69.83 27.89 -79.22
N GLU A 10 70.57 26.92 -78.72
CA GLU A 10 70.00 25.77 -78.04
C GLU A 10 69.28 26.20 -76.72
N GLN A 11 67.97 26.12 -76.72
CA GLN A 11 67.15 26.20 -75.49
C GLN A 11 67.24 24.88 -74.72
N CYS A 12 67.89 24.93 -73.57
CA CYS A 12 67.90 23.87 -72.57
C CYS A 12 66.48 23.69 -72.00
N ALA A 13 65.73 22.69 -72.39
CA ALA A 13 64.44 22.34 -71.83
C ALA A 13 64.63 21.73 -70.41
N ILE A 14 64.19 22.43 -69.40
CA ILE A 14 64.08 21.95 -67.99
C ILE A 14 62.97 20.87 -67.97
N PRO A 15 63.21 19.63 -67.53
CA PRO A 15 62.17 18.59 -67.47
C PRO A 15 61.17 18.94 -66.45
N GLU A 16 59.86 19.17 -66.80
CA GLU A 16 58.73 19.31 -65.93
C GLU A 16 58.66 18.10 -64.99
N LYS A 17 58.92 18.34 -63.70
CA LYS A 17 58.73 17.39 -62.61
C LYS A 17 57.23 17.09 -62.50
N LYS A 18 56.72 16.05 -63.21
CA LYS A 18 55.35 15.59 -63.10
C LYS A 18 55.00 15.33 -61.69
N ASN A 19 54.01 16.05 -61.26
CA ASN A 19 53.46 16.22 -59.89
C ASN A 19 53.01 14.86 -59.28
N ASN A 20 53.96 14.05 -58.79
CA ASN A 20 53.73 12.75 -58.15
C ASN A 20 53.02 12.89 -56.80
N THR A 21 53.07 14.10 -56.21
CA THR A 21 52.44 14.44 -54.95
C THR A 21 50.91 14.30 -54.99
N ARG A 22 50.25 14.72 -56.09
CA ARG A 22 48.81 14.52 -56.28
C ARG A 22 48.42 13.05 -56.44
N LYS A 23 49.26 12.20 -57.00
CA LYS A 23 49.06 10.73 -57.12
C LYS A 23 49.27 10.05 -55.76
N ILE A 24 50.23 10.48 -54.95
CA ILE A 24 50.49 9.98 -53.60
C ILE A 24 49.38 10.39 -52.66
N VAL A 25 48.90 11.65 -52.65
CA VAL A 25 47.77 12.10 -51.86
C VAL A 25 46.47 11.39 -52.23
N LYS A 26 46.20 11.17 -53.51
CA LYS A 26 45.03 10.35 -53.93
C LYS A 26 45.12 8.88 -53.48
N ARG A 27 46.33 8.28 -53.53
CA ARG A 27 46.55 6.91 -53.04
C ARG A 27 46.45 6.79 -51.53
N THR A 28 47.00 7.73 -50.78
CA THR A 28 46.85 7.77 -49.31
C THR A 28 45.39 8.00 -48.90
N LEU A 29 44.66 8.90 -49.60
CA LEU A 29 43.22 9.10 -49.36
C LEU A 29 42.41 7.84 -49.70
N ALA A 30 42.71 7.16 -50.80
CA ALA A 30 42.05 5.91 -51.17
C ALA A 30 42.34 4.79 -50.17
N VAL A 31 43.57 4.68 -49.65
CA VAL A 31 43.92 3.72 -48.58
C VAL A 31 43.19 4.07 -47.27
N ALA A 32 43.11 5.35 -46.91
CA ALA A 32 42.37 5.79 -45.72
C ALA A 32 40.87 5.49 -45.83
N VAL A 33 40.24 5.72 -46.99
CA VAL A 33 38.85 5.37 -47.26
C VAL A 33 38.61 3.86 -47.23
N LEU A 34 39.53 3.06 -47.80
CA LEU A 34 39.47 1.60 -47.73
C LEU A 34 39.67 1.07 -46.31
N ALA A 35 40.58 1.67 -45.54
CA ALA A 35 40.76 1.33 -44.12
C ALA A 35 39.52 1.67 -43.28
N LEU A 36 38.90 2.82 -43.54
CA LEU A 36 37.65 3.20 -42.91
C LEU A 36 36.50 2.26 -43.30
N ALA A 37 36.38 1.91 -44.58
CA ALA A 37 35.39 0.94 -45.07
C ALA A 37 35.62 -0.45 -44.46
N ALA A 38 36.87 -0.90 -44.38
CA ALA A 38 37.23 -2.16 -43.73
C ALA A 38 36.93 -2.16 -42.24
N TYR A 39 37.19 -1.03 -41.58
CA TYR A 39 36.82 -0.85 -40.17
C TYR A 39 35.29 -0.87 -39.94
N VAL A 40 34.51 -0.21 -40.82
CA VAL A 40 33.06 -0.26 -40.80
C VAL A 40 32.54 -1.68 -41.07
N VAL A 41 33.09 -2.38 -42.08
CA VAL A 41 32.75 -3.78 -42.36
C VAL A 41 33.13 -4.69 -41.18
N TYR A 42 34.33 -4.50 -40.63
CA TYR A 42 34.78 -5.24 -39.44
C TYR A 42 33.83 -4.98 -38.24
N SER A 43 33.47 -3.73 -37.99
CA SER A 43 32.54 -3.35 -36.93
C SER A 43 31.16 -3.98 -37.16
N ILE A 44 30.65 -3.98 -38.39
CA ILE A 44 29.40 -4.63 -38.76
C ILE A 44 29.51 -6.16 -38.56
N VAL A 45 30.58 -6.80 -39.05
CA VAL A 45 30.81 -8.25 -38.89
C VAL A 45 30.94 -8.58 -37.38
N TYR A 46 31.69 -7.79 -36.64
CA TYR A 46 31.84 -7.96 -35.17
C TYR A 46 30.52 -7.88 -34.44
N LEU A 47 29.65 -6.92 -34.83
CA LEU A 47 28.29 -6.78 -34.25
C LEU A 47 27.38 -7.99 -34.56
N PHE A 48 27.56 -8.63 -35.74
CA PHE A 48 26.69 -9.73 -36.19
C PHE A 48 27.23 -11.14 -35.87
N VAL A 49 28.54 -11.31 -35.75
CA VAL A 49 29.20 -12.63 -35.66
C VAL A 49 29.82 -12.92 -34.29
N SER A 50 29.97 -11.90 -33.44
CA SER A 50 30.56 -12.09 -32.12
C SER A 50 29.71 -13.02 -31.22
N PRO A 51 30.30 -14.05 -30.61
CA PRO A 51 29.58 -15.08 -29.86
C PRO A 51 29.17 -14.68 -28.46
N ASP A 52 29.22 -13.38 -28.09
CA ASP A 52 28.79 -12.94 -26.80
C ASP A 52 27.31 -13.26 -26.59
N ARG A 53 27.03 -14.01 -25.56
CA ARG A 53 25.67 -14.36 -25.15
C ARG A 53 24.95 -13.07 -24.76
N ASN A 54 23.94 -12.66 -25.53
CA ASN A 54 22.97 -11.70 -25.04
C ASN A 54 22.29 -12.34 -23.86
N ILE A 55 22.34 -11.65 -22.73
CA ILE A 55 21.60 -12.04 -21.50
C ILE A 55 20.33 -11.22 -21.41
N GLN A 56 19.35 -11.71 -20.67
CA GLN A 56 18.13 -10.94 -20.40
C GLN A 56 18.40 -9.93 -19.28
N GLN A 57 17.77 -8.76 -19.32
CA GLN A 57 17.91 -7.72 -18.30
C GLN A 57 17.65 -8.23 -16.88
N ILE A 58 16.65 -9.09 -16.73
CA ILE A 58 16.26 -9.67 -15.46
C ILE A 58 17.37 -10.51 -14.79
N TYR A 59 18.35 -10.98 -15.55
CA TYR A 59 19.50 -11.73 -15.02
C TYR A 59 20.48 -10.85 -14.23
N LEU A 60 20.39 -9.54 -14.43
CA LEU A 60 21.21 -8.55 -13.71
C LEU A 60 20.53 -8.00 -12.48
N VAL A 61 19.26 -8.34 -12.22
CA VAL A 61 18.52 -7.86 -11.06
C VAL A 61 18.95 -8.62 -9.81
N PRO A 62 19.46 -7.92 -8.76
CA PRO A 62 19.79 -8.53 -7.48
C PRO A 62 18.55 -9.12 -6.80
N GLU A 63 18.75 -10.18 -5.98
CA GLU A 63 17.67 -10.93 -5.35
C GLU A 63 16.85 -10.12 -4.32
N ASP A 64 17.42 -9.05 -3.77
CA ASP A 64 16.80 -8.17 -2.78
C ASP A 64 15.90 -7.08 -3.39
N ALA A 65 15.67 -7.12 -4.71
CA ALA A 65 14.70 -6.24 -5.37
C ALA A 65 13.29 -6.47 -4.81
N ALA A 66 12.66 -5.42 -4.27
CA ALA A 66 11.27 -5.47 -3.81
C ALA A 66 10.28 -5.20 -4.95
N PHE A 67 10.63 -4.28 -5.85
CA PHE A 67 9.85 -3.94 -7.03
C PHE A 67 10.74 -3.97 -8.27
N ILE A 68 10.15 -4.41 -9.39
CA ILE A 68 10.80 -4.43 -10.69
C ILE A 68 9.84 -3.81 -11.70
N ILE A 69 10.25 -2.73 -12.35
CA ILE A 69 9.46 -1.98 -13.33
C ILE A 69 10.09 -2.19 -14.71
N GLN A 70 9.29 -2.60 -15.68
CA GLN A 70 9.73 -2.82 -17.06
C GLN A 70 8.96 -1.92 -18.00
N SER A 71 9.70 -1.22 -18.88
CA SER A 71 9.15 -0.41 -19.97
C SER A 71 9.83 -0.80 -21.29
N ALA A 72 9.04 -0.97 -22.34
CA ALA A 72 9.52 -1.21 -23.71
C ALA A 72 9.75 0.11 -24.49
N ALA A 73 9.21 1.23 -24.00
CA ALA A 73 9.34 2.55 -24.60
C ALA A 73 9.56 3.61 -23.49
N PRO A 74 10.68 3.56 -22.75
CA PRO A 74 10.86 4.30 -21.51
C PRO A 74 10.69 5.83 -21.63
N ILE A 75 11.09 6.42 -22.76
CA ILE A 75 10.92 7.87 -22.98
C ILE A 75 9.45 8.21 -23.16
N GLU A 76 8.73 7.47 -24.02
CA GLU A 76 7.30 7.73 -24.25
C GLU A 76 6.47 7.46 -22.99
N ASP A 77 6.79 6.39 -22.28
CA ASP A 77 6.09 6.02 -21.03
C ASP A 77 6.36 7.05 -19.95
N TRP A 78 7.61 7.54 -19.84
CA TRP A 78 7.94 8.63 -18.94
C TRP A 78 7.23 9.94 -19.31
N GLU A 79 7.19 10.32 -20.59
CA GLU A 79 6.49 11.52 -21.05
C GLU A 79 4.98 11.48 -20.73
N LYS A 80 4.35 10.32 -20.94
CA LYS A 80 2.95 10.12 -20.57
C LYS A 80 2.74 10.20 -19.06
N PHE A 81 3.61 9.58 -18.27
CA PHE A 81 3.52 9.59 -16.81
C PHE A 81 3.84 10.97 -16.25
N SER A 82 4.97 11.57 -16.61
CA SER A 82 5.41 12.87 -16.12
C SER A 82 4.50 14.02 -16.53
N GLY A 83 3.82 13.90 -17.67
CA GLY A 83 2.79 14.83 -18.11
C GLY A 83 1.43 14.67 -17.41
N SER A 84 1.23 13.62 -16.59
CA SER A 84 -0.03 13.41 -15.89
C SER A 84 -0.20 14.34 -14.69
N GLU A 85 -1.44 14.72 -14.38
CA GLU A 85 -1.78 15.52 -13.20
C GLU A 85 -1.43 14.77 -11.91
N THR A 86 -1.57 13.45 -11.91
CA THR A 86 -1.21 12.58 -10.79
C THR A 86 0.27 12.68 -10.45
N TRP A 87 1.16 12.66 -11.45
CA TRP A 87 2.59 12.85 -11.23
C TRP A 87 2.91 14.29 -10.75
N GLN A 88 2.29 15.31 -11.34
CA GLN A 88 2.49 16.70 -10.93
C GLN A 88 2.06 16.93 -9.46
N CYS A 89 1.13 16.14 -8.95
CA CYS A 89 0.76 16.11 -7.54
C CYS A 89 1.79 15.34 -6.70
N LEU A 90 2.12 14.10 -7.08
CA LEU A 90 3.02 13.22 -6.32
C LEU A 90 4.41 13.83 -6.10
N LYS A 91 4.98 14.49 -7.11
CA LYS A 91 6.32 15.10 -7.01
C LYS A 91 6.44 16.22 -5.97
N LYS A 92 5.33 16.73 -5.42
CA LYS A 92 5.33 17.69 -4.32
C LYS A 92 5.70 17.05 -2.98
N ALA A 93 5.51 15.74 -2.84
CA ALA A 93 5.93 15.02 -1.64
C ALA A 93 7.44 14.79 -1.67
N LYS A 94 8.12 15.04 -0.55
CA LYS A 94 9.59 15.01 -0.45
C LYS A 94 10.21 13.71 -0.95
N SER A 95 9.63 12.57 -0.62
CA SER A 95 10.10 11.25 -1.09
C SER A 95 10.04 11.11 -2.61
N PHE A 96 9.07 11.76 -3.27
CA PHE A 96 8.95 11.74 -4.73
C PHE A 96 9.72 12.89 -5.39
N GLU A 97 9.96 13.99 -4.69
CA GLU A 97 10.75 15.12 -5.18
C GLU A 97 12.21 14.69 -5.46
N GLU A 98 12.82 13.93 -4.55
CA GLU A 98 14.17 13.40 -4.75
C GLU A 98 14.25 12.50 -5.99
N VAL A 99 13.26 11.64 -6.20
CA VAL A 99 13.15 10.77 -7.38
C VAL A 99 12.89 11.61 -8.64
N ALA A 100 11.98 12.57 -8.57
CA ALA A 100 11.65 13.45 -9.70
C ALA A 100 12.87 14.21 -10.18
N ASN A 101 13.61 14.83 -9.26
CA ASN A 101 14.83 15.57 -9.58
C ASN A 101 15.89 14.67 -10.23
N SER A 102 16.08 13.44 -9.72
CA SER A 102 17.01 12.47 -10.29
C SER A 102 16.62 12.06 -11.71
N VAL A 103 15.34 11.76 -11.94
CA VAL A 103 14.85 11.33 -13.26
C VAL A 103 14.79 12.52 -14.23
N GLU A 104 14.39 13.72 -13.80
CA GLU A 104 14.39 14.93 -14.63
C GLU A 104 15.82 15.32 -15.08
N THR A 105 16.80 15.14 -14.20
CA THR A 105 18.22 15.34 -14.55
C THR A 105 18.66 14.35 -15.63
N LEU A 106 18.36 13.06 -15.46
CA LEU A 106 18.67 12.01 -16.44
C LEU A 106 17.94 12.25 -17.78
N ASP A 107 16.67 12.60 -17.74
CA ASP A 107 15.85 12.91 -18.93
C ASP A 107 16.42 14.12 -19.69
N SER A 108 16.83 15.17 -18.98
CA SER A 108 17.48 16.35 -19.58
C SER A 108 18.79 15.99 -20.29
N VAL A 109 19.65 15.17 -19.67
CA VAL A 109 20.90 14.70 -20.26
C VAL A 109 20.64 13.87 -21.50
N VAL A 110 19.68 12.94 -21.44
CA VAL A 110 19.30 12.09 -22.58
C VAL A 110 18.72 12.92 -23.72
N LYS A 111 17.78 13.81 -23.45
CA LYS A 111 17.12 14.65 -24.48
C LYS A 111 18.03 15.69 -25.11
N SER A 112 19.01 16.20 -24.37
CA SER A 112 20.01 17.16 -24.90
C SER A 112 20.98 16.54 -25.90
N ASN A 113 21.10 15.19 -25.89
CA ASN A 113 22.04 14.49 -26.75
C ASN A 113 21.34 13.49 -27.70
N LYS A 114 21.36 13.78 -29.02
CA LYS A 114 20.71 12.93 -30.03
C LYS A 114 21.19 11.48 -30.04
N VAL A 115 22.45 11.23 -29.69
CA VAL A 115 23.01 9.87 -29.62
C VAL A 115 22.41 9.13 -28.44
N LEU A 116 22.40 9.72 -27.25
CA LEU A 116 21.77 9.13 -26.07
C LEU A 116 20.27 8.93 -26.29
N LEU A 117 19.58 9.91 -26.87
CA LEU A 117 18.16 9.80 -27.18
C LEU A 117 17.86 8.61 -28.10
N SER A 118 18.67 8.41 -29.16
CA SER A 118 18.50 7.27 -30.07
C SER A 118 18.83 5.92 -29.42
N LEU A 119 19.70 5.92 -28.41
CA LEU A 119 20.07 4.72 -27.68
C LEU A 119 19.00 4.30 -26.66
N VAL A 120 18.41 5.25 -25.95
CA VAL A 120 17.43 4.99 -24.88
C VAL A 120 16.02 4.87 -25.43
N GLY A 121 15.64 5.67 -26.43
CA GLY A 121 14.26 5.90 -26.84
C GLY A 121 13.50 4.68 -27.38
N GLN A 122 14.19 3.68 -27.89
CA GLN A 122 13.59 2.47 -28.47
C GLN A 122 14.18 1.19 -27.85
N ARG A 123 14.56 1.26 -26.60
CA ARG A 123 15.21 0.17 -25.89
C ARG A 123 14.43 -0.23 -24.66
N ASP A 124 14.36 -1.53 -24.42
CA ASP A 124 13.77 -2.04 -23.19
C ASP A 124 14.57 -1.55 -21.98
N MET A 125 13.88 -1.01 -20.99
CA MET A 125 14.45 -0.56 -19.73
C MET A 125 13.79 -1.30 -18.56
N LEU A 126 14.61 -1.70 -17.60
CA LEU A 126 14.19 -2.28 -16.35
C LEU A 126 14.73 -1.40 -15.21
N ILE A 127 13.87 -1.10 -14.24
CA ILE A 127 14.24 -0.42 -12.99
C ILE A 127 13.88 -1.34 -11.84
N SER A 128 14.82 -1.64 -10.95
CA SER A 128 14.55 -2.38 -9.72
C SER A 128 14.79 -1.51 -8.49
N LEU A 129 13.91 -1.65 -7.49
CA LEU A 129 13.93 -0.86 -6.25
C LEU A 129 14.42 -1.72 -5.09
N HIS A 130 15.40 -1.20 -4.35
CA HIS A 130 16.10 -1.92 -3.29
C HIS A 130 16.18 -1.10 -2.01
N LYS A 131 16.02 -1.75 -0.87
CA LYS A 131 16.34 -1.13 0.42
C LYS A 131 17.86 -1.08 0.59
N THR A 132 18.44 0.11 0.63
CA THR A 132 19.90 0.33 0.74
C THR A 132 20.34 0.68 2.16
N HIS A 133 19.41 1.25 2.97
CA HIS A 133 19.64 1.66 4.37
C HIS A 133 18.36 1.37 5.19
N PRO A 134 18.41 1.29 6.52
CA PRO A 134 17.20 1.11 7.35
C PRO A 134 16.05 2.07 7.04
N THR A 135 16.36 3.29 6.62
CA THR A 135 15.37 4.36 6.34
C THR A 135 15.39 4.85 4.89
N LYS A 136 16.17 4.18 3.99
CA LYS A 136 16.29 4.63 2.60
C LYS A 136 16.26 3.46 1.64
N TRP A 137 15.81 3.76 0.43
CA TRP A 137 15.86 2.88 -0.72
C TRP A 137 16.55 3.59 -1.89
N ASP A 138 16.97 2.84 -2.88
CA ASP A 138 17.52 3.33 -4.12
C ASP A 138 17.12 2.39 -5.26
N PHE A 139 17.36 2.81 -6.48
CA PHE A 139 17.01 2.08 -7.68
C PHE A 139 18.23 1.71 -8.52
N LEU A 140 18.08 0.62 -9.24
CA LEU A 140 19.04 0.14 -10.25
C LEU A 140 18.36 0.21 -11.61
N ILE A 141 18.95 0.96 -12.55
CA ILE A 141 18.51 1.04 -13.94
C ILE A 141 19.30 0.04 -14.76
N ILE A 142 18.62 -0.74 -15.61
CA ILE A 142 19.23 -1.67 -16.55
C ILE A 142 18.63 -1.40 -17.94
N LEU A 143 19.44 -0.87 -18.86
CA LEU A 143 19.05 -0.54 -20.21
C LEU A 143 19.61 -1.58 -21.17
N ASP A 144 18.77 -2.21 -22.00
CA ASP A 144 19.22 -3.14 -23.03
C ASP A 144 19.78 -2.38 -24.25
N LEU A 145 21.07 -2.40 -24.40
CA LEU A 145 21.76 -1.80 -25.56
C LEU A 145 21.80 -2.74 -26.76
N GLN A 146 21.32 -3.98 -26.60
CA GLN A 146 21.44 -5.03 -27.64
C GLN A 146 22.88 -5.11 -28.15
N LYS A 147 23.07 -5.05 -29.48
CA LYS A 147 24.39 -5.12 -30.11
C LYS A 147 25.22 -3.84 -29.94
N ALA A 148 24.60 -2.71 -29.63
CA ALA A 148 25.31 -1.43 -29.47
C ALA A 148 26.30 -1.42 -28.29
N SER A 149 26.10 -2.26 -27.26
CA SER A 149 27.03 -2.43 -26.14
C SER A 149 28.47 -2.88 -26.56
N LYS A 150 28.60 -3.44 -27.72
CA LYS A 150 29.89 -3.94 -28.28
C LYS A 150 30.72 -2.86 -28.95
N MET A 151 30.17 -1.68 -29.14
CA MET A 151 30.86 -0.55 -29.74
C MET A 151 31.69 0.18 -28.68
N ASP A 152 33.03 -0.02 -28.68
CA ASP A 152 33.92 0.73 -27.80
C ASP A 152 33.79 2.25 -27.98
N LEU A 153 33.55 2.67 -29.23
CA LEU A 153 33.23 4.07 -29.55
C LEU A 153 32.03 4.61 -28.76
N LEU A 154 31.01 3.78 -28.46
CA LEU A 154 29.87 4.18 -27.66
C LEU A 154 30.26 4.44 -26.20
N LYS A 155 31.11 3.56 -25.64
CA LYS A 155 31.61 3.72 -24.27
C LYS A 155 32.39 5.01 -24.12
N ASP A 156 33.31 5.27 -25.07
CA ASP A 156 34.11 6.49 -25.10
C ASP A 156 33.26 7.75 -25.31
N GLN A 157 32.20 7.65 -26.12
CA GLN A 157 31.26 8.77 -26.33
C GLN A 157 30.44 9.06 -25.05
N VAL A 158 29.94 8.04 -24.37
CA VAL A 158 29.22 8.21 -23.12
C VAL A 158 30.11 8.89 -22.08
N GLU A 159 31.36 8.44 -21.90
CA GLU A 159 32.30 9.06 -20.98
C GLU A 159 32.58 10.53 -21.38
N THR A 160 32.81 10.80 -22.67
CA THR A 160 33.05 12.14 -23.17
C THR A 160 31.86 13.06 -22.94
N ILE A 161 30.63 12.61 -23.20
CA ILE A 161 29.41 13.40 -22.97
C ILE A 161 29.26 13.74 -21.50
N LEU A 162 29.52 12.81 -20.60
CA LEU A 162 29.44 13.01 -19.15
C LEU A 162 30.45 14.03 -18.66
N VAL A 163 31.70 13.95 -19.15
CA VAL A 163 32.73 14.96 -18.85
C VAL A 163 32.35 16.33 -19.39
N MET A 164 31.82 16.40 -20.61
CA MET A 164 31.34 17.66 -21.22
C MET A 164 30.12 18.25 -20.48
N SER A 165 29.34 17.41 -19.82
CA SER A 165 28.22 17.83 -18.97
C SER A 165 28.64 18.28 -17.57
N GLY A 166 29.96 18.37 -17.28
CA GLY A 166 30.52 18.92 -16.04
C GLY A 166 30.79 17.90 -14.93
N PHE A 167 30.49 16.62 -15.15
CA PHE A 167 30.77 15.58 -14.16
C PHE A 167 32.27 15.27 -14.05
N LYS A 168 32.73 15.01 -12.81
CA LYS A 168 34.06 14.43 -12.57
C LYS A 168 33.96 12.91 -12.66
N VAL A 169 34.58 12.32 -13.69
CA VAL A 169 34.55 10.88 -13.94
C VAL A 169 35.80 10.21 -13.40
N THR A 170 35.64 9.15 -12.63
CA THR A 170 36.68 8.24 -12.18
C THR A 170 36.30 6.80 -12.50
N ASN A 171 37.30 5.91 -12.59
CA ASN A 171 37.11 4.54 -13.00
C ASN A 171 37.52 3.58 -11.91
N ARG A 172 36.70 2.51 -11.69
CA ARG A 172 36.97 1.45 -10.73
C ARG A 172 36.63 0.09 -11.30
N MET A 173 37.44 -0.90 -11.02
CA MET A 173 37.22 -2.28 -11.49
C MET A 173 36.47 -3.11 -10.44
N HIS A 174 35.44 -3.85 -10.85
CA HIS A 174 34.75 -4.87 -10.06
C HIS A 174 34.53 -6.12 -10.93
N ASN A 175 35.06 -7.25 -10.50
CA ASN A 175 34.96 -8.55 -11.20
C ASN A 175 35.23 -8.50 -12.71
N GLY A 176 36.28 -7.72 -13.10
CA GLY A 176 36.70 -7.57 -14.50
C GLY A 176 35.87 -6.59 -15.32
N ILE A 177 34.92 -5.88 -14.70
CA ILE A 177 34.09 -4.86 -15.34
C ILE A 177 34.47 -3.48 -14.78
N ASN A 178 34.61 -2.50 -15.68
CA ASN A 178 34.87 -1.12 -15.32
C ASN A 178 33.58 -0.44 -14.90
N ILE A 179 33.58 0.16 -13.69
CA ILE A 179 32.52 1.00 -13.17
C ILE A 179 32.99 2.47 -13.32
N LEU A 180 32.21 3.27 -14.03
CA LEU A 180 32.39 4.71 -14.12
C LEU A 180 31.69 5.36 -12.92
N GLU A 181 32.44 6.12 -12.13
CA GLU A 181 31.95 6.89 -11.01
C GLU A 181 31.86 8.35 -11.42
N MET A 182 30.67 8.88 -11.55
CA MET A 182 30.38 10.23 -12.01
C MET A 182 29.93 11.09 -10.83
N ARG A 183 30.78 12.01 -10.42
CA ARG A 183 30.49 12.93 -9.32
C ARG A 183 29.99 14.25 -9.86
N ASP A 184 28.79 14.63 -9.44
CA ASP A 184 28.26 15.96 -9.66
C ASP A 184 29.03 16.97 -8.79
N PRO A 185 29.62 18.02 -9.36
CA PRO A 185 30.39 19.00 -8.60
C PRO A 185 29.53 19.87 -7.67
N ASP A 186 28.25 20.06 -7.98
CA ASP A 186 27.32 20.96 -7.28
C ASP A 186 26.62 20.22 -6.13
N THR A 187 26.00 19.09 -6.40
CA THR A 187 25.27 18.29 -5.39
C THR A 187 26.18 17.36 -4.61
N ARG A 188 27.37 17.02 -5.15
CA ARG A 188 28.32 16.00 -4.66
C ARG A 188 27.80 14.57 -4.76
N ASP A 189 26.64 14.35 -5.35
CA ASP A 189 26.11 13.01 -5.59
C ASP A 189 27.02 12.25 -6.54
N VAL A 190 27.09 10.93 -6.35
CA VAL A 190 27.86 10.04 -7.21
C VAL A 190 26.90 9.10 -7.90
N PHE A 191 26.92 9.12 -9.23
CA PHE A 191 26.18 8.18 -10.07
C PHE A 191 27.15 7.16 -10.64
N TYR A 192 26.84 5.89 -10.44
CA TYR A 192 27.67 4.76 -10.85
C TYR A 192 27.06 4.11 -12.09
N THR A 193 27.89 3.83 -13.09
CA THR A 193 27.43 3.12 -14.30
C THR A 193 28.46 2.11 -14.79
N ALA A 194 27.99 1.01 -15.39
CA ALA A 194 28.83 -0.02 -15.95
C ALA A 194 28.19 -0.63 -17.19
N PHE A 195 29.04 -1.05 -18.15
CA PHE A 195 28.61 -1.86 -19.29
C PHE A 195 28.76 -3.34 -18.93
N VAL A 196 27.63 -4.04 -18.78
CA VAL A 196 27.57 -5.44 -18.39
C VAL A 196 26.92 -6.27 -19.50
N SER A 197 27.73 -7.04 -20.24
CA SER A 197 27.28 -7.77 -21.43
C SER A 197 26.64 -6.82 -22.48
N ASN A 198 25.37 -7.01 -22.80
CA ASN A 198 24.61 -6.16 -23.72
C ASN A 198 23.82 -5.03 -23.01
N HIS A 199 24.12 -4.73 -21.74
CA HIS A 199 23.36 -3.76 -20.95
C HIS A 199 24.22 -2.62 -20.42
N LEU A 200 23.59 -1.46 -20.25
CA LEU A 200 24.08 -0.38 -19.40
C LEU A 200 23.37 -0.48 -18.05
N VAL A 201 24.15 -0.57 -17.00
CA VAL A 201 23.65 -0.65 -15.60
C VAL A 201 24.02 0.63 -14.88
N ALA A 202 23.08 1.21 -14.11
CA ALA A 202 23.32 2.48 -13.43
C ALA A 202 22.54 2.60 -12.10
N SER A 203 23.14 3.27 -11.10
CA SER A 203 22.51 3.55 -9.79
C SER A 203 23.27 4.67 -9.08
N TYR A 204 22.60 5.35 -8.11
CA TYR A 204 23.30 6.23 -7.14
C TYR A 204 24.00 5.44 -6.03
N THR A 205 23.72 4.13 -5.89
CA THR A 205 24.36 3.24 -4.92
C THR A 205 25.31 2.28 -5.61
N SER A 206 26.65 2.42 -5.36
CA SER A 206 27.67 1.59 -6.02
C SER A 206 27.46 0.09 -5.81
N ARG A 207 26.99 -0.30 -4.60
CA ARG A 207 26.70 -1.70 -4.26
C ARG A 207 25.66 -2.32 -5.18
N LEU A 208 24.68 -1.57 -5.67
CA LEU A 208 23.66 -2.10 -6.60
C LEU A 208 24.26 -2.41 -7.95
N VAL A 209 25.16 -1.56 -8.46
CA VAL A 209 25.90 -1.82 -9.72
C VAL A 209 26.82 -3.03 -9.57
N GLU A 210 27.54 -3.15 -8.44
CA GLU A 210 28.38 -4.31 -8.12
C GLU A 210 27.56 -5.59 -8.05
N SER A 211 26.41 -5.55 -7.34
CA SER A 211 25.51 -6.71 -7.22
C SER A 211 24.92 -7.12 -8.58
N ALA A 212 24.64 -6.17 -9.48
CA ALA A 212 24.22 -6.48 -10.85
C ALA A 212 25.32 -7.16 -11.66
N ILE A 213 26.58 -6.69 -11.54
CA ILE A 213 27.74 -7.34 -12.17
C ILE A 213 27.89 -8.78 -11.69
N ASP A 214 27.73 -9.01 -10.38
CA ASP A 214 27.85 -10.32 -9.77
C ASP A 214 26.71 -11.26 -10.18
N SER A 215 25.48 -10.71 -10.32
CA SER A 215 24.28 -11.44 -10.74
C SER A 215 24.40 -11.97 -12.18
N ARG A 216 25.22 -11.37 -13.05
CA ARG A 216 25.45 -11.83 -14.42
C ARG A 216 25.77 -13.32 -14.50
N ASN A 217 26.61 -13.81 -13.58
CA ASN A 217 27.09 -15.18 -13.60
C ASN A 217 26.22 -16.14 -12.79
N LYS A 218 25.41 -15.59 -11.88
CA LYS A 218 24.52 -16.35 -10.99
C LYS A 218 23.17 -15.63 -10.82
N PRO A 219 22.38 -15.53 -11.91
CA PRO A 219 21.08 -14.87 -11.84
C PRO A 219 20.21 -15.55 -10.80
N LYS A 220 19.51 -14.75 -9.99
CA LYS A 220 18.60 -15.25 -8.96
C LYS A 220 17.15 -15.10 -9.42
N ILE A 221 16.68 -13.87 -9.58
CA ILE A 221 15.29 -13.59 -9.97
C ILE A 221 15.01 -14.11 -11.37
N GLY A 222 15.90 -13.89 -12.34
CA GLY A 222 15.68 -14.29 -13.73
C GLY A 222 15.63 -15.81 -13.98
N LEU A 223 16.13 -16.62 -13.04
CA LEU A 223 16.01 -18.09 -13.05
C LEU A 223 14.99 -18.62 -12.02
N ASN A 224 14.31 -17.74 -11.30
CA ASN A 224 13.27 -18.15 -10.35
C ASN A 224 12.02 -18.61 -11.11
N GLU A 225 11.64 -19.86 -10.93
CA GLU A 225 10.48 -20.48 -11.62
C GLU A 225 9.19 -19.69 -11.41
N SER A 226 8.98 -19.20 -10.19
CA SER A 226 7.78 -18.43 -9.84
C SER A 226 7.77 -17.05 -10.50
N PHE A 227 8.93 -16.41 -10.67
CA PHE A 227 9.03 -15.18 -11.45
C PHE A 227 8.70 -15.42 -12.92
N ILE A 228 9.26 -16.47 -13.51
CA ILE A 228 9.02 -16.85 -14.91
C ILE A 228 7.53 -17.19 -15.14
N GLU A 229 6.92 -17.94 -14.22
CA GLU A 229 5.47 -18.25 -14.26
C GLU A 229 4.64 -16.96 -14.17
N THR A 230 5.00 -16.05 -13.25
CA THR A 230 4.33 -14.75 -13.09
C THR A 230 4.44 -13.90 -14.35
N GLU A 231 5.62 -13.83 -14.95
CA GLU A 231 5.86 -13.08 -16.20
C GLU A 231 5.00 -13.61 -17.35
N ASN A 232 4.86 -14.93 -17.46
CA ASN A 232 4.00 -15.57 -18.47
C ASN A 232 2.51 -15.35 -18.26
N LEU A 233 2.05 -15.24 -17.00
CA LEU A 233 0.65 -14.93 -16.66
C LEU A 233 0.27 -13.50 -17.00
N VAL A 234 1.23 -12.58 -16.96
CA VAL A 234 0.99 -11.14 -17.19
C VAL A 234 1.05 -10.85 -18.69
N SER A 235 -0.05 -11.12 -19.38
CA SER A 235 -0.27 -10.74 -20.76
C SER A 235 -1.28 -9.60 -20.86
N GLY A 236 -0.90 -8.45 -21.40
CA GLY A 236 -1.80 -7.30 -21.52
C GLY A 236 -1.08 -6.03 -21.98
N LYS A 237 -1.81 -4.92 -21.97
CA LYS A 237 -1.29 -3.60 -22.32
C LYS A 237 -1.41 -2.67 -21.11
N GLY A 238 -0.33 -2.00 -20.78
CA GLY A 238 -0.25 -0.97 -19.74
C GLY A 238 0.87 0.00 -20.09
N LEU A 239 0.99 1.06 -19.33
CA LEU A 239 2.09 2.02 -19.46
C LEU A 239 3.43 1.31 -19.16
N VAL A 240 3.49 0.62 -18.03
CA VAL A 240 4.63 -0.20 -17.63
C VAL A 240 4.15 -1.50 -16.97
N ARG A 241 5.02 -2.51 -16.95
CA ARG A 241 4.83 -3.73 -16.15
C ARG A 241 5.55 -3.55 -14.82
N VAL A 242 4.89 -3.92 -13.71
CA VAL A 242 5.43 -3.86 -12.36
C VAL A 242 5.39 -5.25 -11.77
N PHE A 243 6.53 -5.75 -11.29
CA PHE A 243 6.58 -6.99 -10.52
C PHE A 243 6.88 -6.68 -9.06
N ILE A 244 6.20 -7.38 -8.17
CA ILE A 244 6.42 -7.30 -6.71
C ILE A 244 7.06 -8.61 -6.27
N ASN A 245 8.21 -8.52 -5.62
CA ASN A 245 8.84 -9.64 -4.94
C ASN A 245 8.40 -9.63 -3.47
N TYR A 246 7.49 -10.50 -3.11
CA TYR A 246 6.94 -10.55 -1.75
C TYR A 246 7.97 -10.99 -0.71
N GLU A 247 9.05 -11.65 -1.08
CA GLU A 247 10.13 -12.02 -0.16
C GLU A 247 10.88 -10.77 0.36
N SER A 248 11.11 -9.80 -0.51
CA SER A 248 11.81 -8.54 -0.18
C SER A 248 10.86 -7.43 0.29
N LEU A 249 9.55 -7.56 0.05
CA LEU A 249 8.55 -6.54 0.36
C LEU A 249 8.50 -6.13 1.83
N PRO A 250 8.51 -7.03 2.86
CA PRO A 250 8.45 -6.63 4.25
C PRO A 250 9.63 -5.76 4.67
N GLN A 251 10.83 -6.08 4.18
CA GLN A 251 12.03 -5.29 4.46
C GLN A 251 11.95 -3.90 3.82
N PHE A 252 11.43 -3.80 2.60
CA PHE A 252 11.21 -2.52 1.93
C PHE A 252 10.16 -1.69 2.66
N MET A 253 9.02 -2.27 3.01
CA MET A 253 7.93 -1.59 3.74
C MET A 253 8.35 -1.11 5.13
N SER A 254 9.34 -1.75 5.76
CA SER A 254 9.86 -1.32 7.06
C SER A 254 10.54 0.07 7.04
N ILE A 255 10.81 0.64 5.86
CA ILE A 255 11.27 2.01 5.69
C ILE A 255 10.19 2.99 6.17
N TYR A 256 8.93 2.67 5.95
CA TYR A 256 7.77 3.53 6.19
C TYR A 256 6.98 3.17 7.44
N LEU A 257 6.84 1.88 7.72
CA LEU A 257 6.03 1.38 8.83
C LEU A 257 6.78 1.49 10.17
N GLY A 258 6.06 1.86 11.24
CA GLY A 258 6.65 2.08 12.57
C GLY A 258 6.97 0.81 13.35
N ALA A 259 6.31 -0.29 13.03
CA ALA A 259 6.48 -1.59 13.65
C ALA A 259 6.31 -2.70 12.62
N LYS A 260 6.70 -3.92 12.99
CA LYS A 260 6.43 -5.11 12.21
C LYS A 260 4.92 -5.23 11.98
N ASN A 261 4.49 -5.17 10.73
CA ASN A 261 3.08 -5.28 10.36
C ASN A 261 2.75 -6.74 10.06
N GLU A 262 2.04 -7.40 10.99
CA GLU A 262 1.71 -8.82 10.87
C GLU A 262 0.90 -9.17 9.61
N TYR A 263 0.10 -8.24 9.09
CA TYR A 263 -0.66 -8.45 7.86
C TYR A 263 0.24 -8.41 6.63
N VAL A 264 1.18 -7.46 6.57
CA VAL A 264 2.19 -7.41 5.50
C VAL A 264 3.03 -8.68 5.52
N ASP A 265 3.47 -9.13 6.69
CA ASP A 265 4.24 -10.37 6.84
C ASP A 265 3.41 -11.60 6.42
N MET A 266 2.15 -11.71 6.85
CA MET A 266 1.27 -12.83 6.52
C MET A 266 1.06 -12.96 5.01
N PHE A 267 0.74 -11.85 4.32
CA PHE A 267 0.57 -11.86 2.87
C PHE A 267 1.89 -12.08 2.14
N SER A 268 2.98 -11.45 2.56
CA SER A 268 4.29 -11.60 1.93
C SER A 268 4.84 -13.02 2.09
N ASN A 269 4.60 -13.65 3.22
CA ASN A 269 4.99 -15.05 3.43
C ASN A 269 4.10 -16.03 2.64
N SER A 270 2.91 -15.59 2.21
CA SER A 270 1.96 -16.43 1.48
C SER A 270 2.08 -16.32 -0.04
N MET A 271 2.67 -15.24 -0.55
CA MET A 271 2.79 -14.94 -1.99
C MET A 271 4.25 -15.04 -2.44
N GLN A 272 4.44 -15.30 -3.74
CA GLN A 272 5.77 -15.38 -4.38
C GLN A 272 6.10 -14.09 -5.12
N PHE A 273 5.49 -13.93 -6.30
CA PHE A 273 5.60 -12.74 -7.11
C PHE A 273 4.21 -12.28 -7.54
N ALA A 274 4.03 -10.95 -7.68
CA ALA A 274 2.94 -10.40 -8.46
C ALA A 274 3.48 -9.78 -9.73
N GLY A 275 2.74 -9.92 -10.83
CA GLY A 275 2.98 -9.21 -12.07
C GLY A 275 1.77 -8.38 -12.44
N LEU A 276 1.98 -7.08 -12.62
CA LEU A 276 0.92 -6.09 -12.73
C LEU A 276 1.18 -5.15 -13.91
N PHE A 277 0.12 -4.67 -14.54
CA PHE A 277 0.17 -3.53 -15.45
C PHE A 277 -0.22 -2.27 -14.70
N PHE A 278 0.63 -1.26 -14.77
CA PHE A 278 0.34 0.07 -14.27
C PHE A 278 -0.22 0.95 -15.39
N ASN A 279 -1.29 1.67 -15.10
CA ASN A 279 -1.89 2.68 -15.94
C ASN A 279 -2.16 3.95 -15.12
N THR A 280 -2.02 5.09 -15.76
CA THR A 280 -2.41 6.38 -15.20
C THR A 280 -3.36 7.10 -16.14
N GLY A 281 -4.37 7.74 -15.58
CA GLY A 281 -5.34 8.58 -16.27
C GLY A 281 -5.43 9.96 -15.61
N LYS A 282 -6.40 10.76 -16.03
CA LYS A 282 -6.61 12.09 -15.43
C LYS A 282 -7.16 12.03 -14.01
N GLU A 283 -7.98 11.03 -13.72
CA GLU A 283 -8.75 10.94 -12.46
C GLU A 283 -8.35 9.76 -11.59
N ARG A 284 -7.38 8.94 -12.02
CA ARG A 284 -6.97 7.75 -11.27
C ARG A 284 -5.66 7.13 -11.73
N MET A 285 -5.07 6.36 -10.83
CA MET A 285 -4.03 5.36 -11.11
C MET A 285 -4.58 3.96 -10.88
N GLU A 286 -4.22 3.03 -11.75
CA GLU A 286 -4.66 1.64 -11.68
C GLU A 286 -3.46 0.70 -11.85
N VAL A 287 -3.41 -0.35 -11.02
CA VAL A 287 -2.58 -1.53 -11.24
C VAL A 287 -3.46 -2.76 -11.25
N LYS A 288 -3.25 -3.65 -12.23
CA LYS A 288 -3.98 -4.92 -12.32
C LYS A 288 -3.14 -6.03 -12.93
N GLY A 289 -3.36 -7.24 -12.48
CA GLY A 289 -2.65 -8.43 -12.95
C GLY A 289 -2.89 -9.62 -12.07
N TYR A 290 -1.85 -10.37 -11.81
CA TYR A 290 -1.91 -11.63 -11.07
C TYR A 290 -0.80 -11.72 -10.04
N THR A 291 -1.07 -12.50 -8.99
CA THR A 291 -0.08 -12.90 -7.99
C THR A 291 -0.08 -14.42 -7.86
N LEU A 292 1.10 -15.00 -7.64
CA LEU A 292 1.26 -16.43 -7.37
C LEU A 292 1.31 -16.70 -5.87
N ARG A 293 0.63 -17.76 -5.44
CA ARG A 293 0.63 -18.23 -4.07
C ARG A 293 1.78 -19.21 -3.83
N LYS A 294 2.41 -19.15 -2.66
CA LYS A 294 3.35 -20.17 -2.18
C LYS A 294 2.59 -21.44 -1.77
N ASP A 295 3.18 -22.61 -1.97
CA ASP A 295 2.64 -23.86 -1.42
C ASP A 295 2.65 -23.83 0.11
N SER A 296 3.65 -23.16 0.73
CA SER A 296 3.78 -22.93 2.17
C SER A 296 3.05 -21.67 2.67
N ALA A 297 2.01 -21.21 1.96
CA ALA A 297 1.23 -20.04 2.35
C ALA A 297 0.62 -20.22 3.75
N ASP A 298 0.41 -19.07 4.45
CA ASP A 298 -0.36 -19.08 5.69
C ASP A 298 -1.69 -19.81 5.50
N PRO A 299 -2.06 -20.75 6.39
CA PRO A 299 -3.25 -21.58 6.21
C PRO A 299 -4.55 -20.80 6.02
N TYR A 300 -4.71 -19.65 6.68
CA TYR A 300 -5.90 -18.81 6.52
C TYR A 300 -5.92 -18.11 5.15
N VAL A 301 -4.76 -17.64 4.66
CA VAL A 301 -4.65 -17.07 3.32
C VAL A 301 -4.88 -18.12 2.26
N ALA A 302 -4.32 -19.32 2.41
CA ALA A 302 -4.52 -20.44 1.49
C ALA A 302 -6.00 -20.84 1.43
N ALA A 303 -6.65 -21.02 2.59
CA ALA A 303 -8.07 -21.34 2.67
C ALA A 303 -8.95 -20.26 2.05
N MET A 304 -8.65 -18.99 2.30
CA MET A 304 -9.38 -17.84 1.72
C MET A 304 -9.31 -17.87 0.19
N LEU A 305 -8.13 -18.06 -0.40
CA LEU A 305 -7.95 -18.08 -1.85
C LEU A 305 -8.58 -19.30 -2.52
N ASN A 306 -8.61 -20.45 -1.83
CA ASN A 306 -9.21 -21.68 -2.33
C ASN A 306 -10.74 -21.72 -2.20
N SER A 307 -11.33 -20.84 -1.39
CA SER A 307 -12.77 -20.90 -1.05
C SER A 307 -13.67 -20.12 -2.01
N GLY A 308 -13.12 -19.67 -3.15
CA GLY A 308 -13.89 -19.03 -4.19
C GLY A 308 -14.15 -17.55 -3.91
N LYS A 309 -15.28 -17.06 -4.39
CA LYS A 309 -15.70 -15.64 -4.31
C LYS A 309 -17.20 -15.55 -4.07
N HIS A 310 -17.63 -14.45 -3.47
CA HIS A 310 -19.03 -14.17 -3.26
C HIS A 310 -19.41 -12.76 -3.68
N ARG A 311 -20.70 -12.51 -3.91
CA ARG A 311 -21.22 -11.19 -4.26
C ARG A 311 -21.23 -10.29 -3.02
N MET A 312 -20.61 -9.13 -3.15
CA MET A 312 -20.54 -8.12 -2.10
C MET A 312 -21.82 -7.31 -2.00
N LYS A 313 -22.43 -7.24 -0.83
CA LYS A 313 -23.64 -6.46 -0.52
C LYS A 313 -23.55 -5.71 0.80
N ALA A 314 -22.53 -5.97 1.64
CA ALA A 314 -22.42 -5.37 2.95
C ALA A 314 -22.44 -3.83 2.92
N HIS A 315 -21.93 -3.21 1.84
CA HIS A 315 -21.98 -1.75 1.66
C HIS A 315 -23.41 -1.17 1.65
N GLU A 316 -24.44 -2.00 1.52
CA GLU A 316 -25.84 -1.58 1.62
C GLU A 316 -26.28 -1.28 3.04
N ILE A 317 -25.56 -1.83 4.05
CA ILE A 317 -25.86 -1.63 5.48
C ILE A 317 -24.74 -0.93 6.24
N LEU A 318 -23.50 -0.93 5.72
CA LEU A 318 -22.36 -0.33 6.40
C LEU A 318 -22.50 1.20 6.48
N SER A 319 -22.07 1.77 7.61
CA SER A 319 -22.15 3.21 7.88
C SER A 319 -21.45 4.05 6.80
N GLY A 320 -22.04 5.20 6.43
CA GLY A 320 -21.42 6.23 5.58
C GLY A 320 -20.16 6.84 6.20
N ARG A 321 -19.95 6.71 7.53
CA ARG A 321 -18.74 7.13 8.25
C ARG A 321 -17.55 6.15 8.08
N THR A 322 -17.71 5.09 7.30
CA THR A 322 -16.67 4.07 7.09
C THR A 322 -15.41 4.68 6.50
N ALA A 323 -14.30 4.55 7.23
CA ALA A 323 -12.95 4.96 6.84
C ALA A 323 -12.18 3.82 6.14
N LEU A 324 -12.31 2.60 6.66
CA LEU A 324 -11.71 1.39 6.10
C LEU A 324 -12.77 0.28 6.05
N TYR A 325 -12.92 -0.34 4.90
CA TYR A 325 -13.80 -1.49 4.69
C TYR A 325 -13.01 -2.64 4.09
N THR A 326 -12.98 -3.76 4.80
CA THR A 326 -12.43 -5.04 4.35
C THR A 326 -13.56 -6.03 4.18
N ASN A 327 -13.72 -6.60 3.00
CA ASN A 327 -14.70 -7.65 2.73
C ASN A 327 -14.02 -8.95 2.36
N ILE A 328 -14.28 -10.01 3.10
CA ILE A 328 -13.77 -11.37 2.85
C ILE A 328 -14.96 -12.21 2.41
N CYS A 329 -14.82 -12.84 1.26
CA CYS A 329 -15.90 -13.58 0.63
C CYS A 329 -15.50 -15.02 0.29
N PHE A 330 -16.44 -15.93 0.45
CA PHE A 330 -16.32 -17.35 0.13
C PHE A 330 -17.56 -17.81 -0.64
N ASP A 331 -17.43 -18.82 -1.46
CA ASP A 331 -18.61 -19.50 -2.04
C ASP A 331 -19.50 -20.07 -0.92
N ASN A 332 -18.87 -20.70 0.09
CA ASN A 332 -19.53 -21.26 1.25
C ASN A 332 -18.57 -21.28 2.45
N PRO A 333 -18.99 -20.81 3.65
CA PRO A 333 -18.19 -20.86 4.88
C PRO A 333 -17.71 -22.27 5.24
N MET A 334 -18.48 -23.30 4.95
CA MET A 334 -18.09 -24.70 5.18
C MET A 334 -16.92 -25.12 4.28
N THR A 335 -16.89 -24.65 3.04
CA THR A 335 -15.76 -24.88 2.13
C THR A 335 -14.50 -24.22 2.68
N PHE A 336 -14.60 -22.98 3.16
CA PHE A 336 -13.48 -22.29 3.80
C PHE A 336 -12.94 -23.08 5.01
N MET A 337 -13.81 -23.57 5.89
CA MET A 337 -13.38 -24.34 7.06
C MET A 337 -12.68 -25.65 6.66
N LYS A 338 -13.18 -26.33 5.64
CA LYS A 338 -12.56 -27.54 5.11
C LYS A 338 -11.19 -27.25 4.51
N GLU A 339 -11.06 -26.20 3.72
CA GLU A 339 -9.78 -25.77 3.14
C GLU A 339 -8.79 -25.35 4.25
N LEU A 340 -9.26 -24.66 5.30
CA LEU A 340 -8.45 -24.31 6.45
C LEU A 340 -7.93 -25.54 7.20
N GLU A 341 -8.79 -26.51 7.49
CA GLU A 341 -8.41 -27.77 8.13
C GLU A 341 -7.40 -28.55 7.28
N ASN A 342 -7.61 -28.60 5.97
CA ASN A 342 -6.66 -29.23 5.04
C ASN A 342 -5.29 -28.50 5.07
N ALA A 343 -5.28 -27.19 4.96
CA ALA A 343 -4.05 -26.39 4.96
C ALA A 343 -3.28 -26.55 6.29
N LEU A 344 -3.98 -26.49 7.44
CA LEU A 344 -3.38 -26.71 8.75
C LEU A 344 -2.79 -28.14 8.88
N SER A 345 -3.53 -29.16 8.42
CA SER A 345 -3.10 -30.56 8.55
C SER A 345 -1.85 -30.90 7.73
N VAL A 346 -1.67 -30.22 6.58
CA VAL A 346 -0.54 -30.44 5.66
C VAL A 346 0.70 -29.67 6.10
N HIS A 347 0.54 -28.43 6.57
CA HIS A 347 1.66 -27.51 6.78
C HIS A 347 2.15 -27.43 8.23
N ASP A 348 1.26 -27.64 9.22
CA ASP A 348 1.59 -27.56 10.63
C ASP A 348 0.69 -28.45 11.47
N LYS A 349 1.13 -29.68 11.67
CA LYS A 349 0.39 -30.67 12.48
C LYS A 349 0.17 -30.20 13.93
N GLN A 350 1.12 -29.48 14.53
CA GLN A 350 0.99 -28.98 15.90
C GLN A 350 -0.09 -27.90 15.97
N LEU A 351 -0.11 -27.00 14.99
CA LEU A 351 -1.13 -25.96 14.88
C LEU A 351 -2.52 -26.57 14.59
N TYR A 352 -2.57 -27.60 13.75
CA TYR A 352 -3.81 -28.36 13.48
C TYR A 352 -4.37 -29.02 14.75
N ASP A 353 -3.53 -29.72 15.51
CA ASP A 353 -3.93 -30.37 16.76
C ASP A 353 -4.40 -29.36 17.80
N SER A 354 -3.71 -28.21 17.90
CA SER A 354 -4.10 -27.08 18.76
C SER A 354 -5.45 -26.49 18.35
N TYR A 355 -5.67 -26.30 17.04
CA TYR A 355 -6.92 -25.84 16.47
C TYR A 355 -8.08 -26.78 16.80
N GLN A 356 -7.93 -28.07 16.53
CA GLN A 356 -8.94 -29.10 16.82
C GLN A 356 -9.25 -29.20 18.33
N SER A 357 -8.20 -29.13 19.17
CA SER A 357 -8.36 -29.08 20.63
C SER A 357 -9.16 -27.86 21.10
N SER A 358 -8.86 -26.68 20.55
CA SER A 358 -9.55 -25.43 20.87
C SER A 358 -11.00 -25.46 20.42
N ARG A 359 -11.29 -25.98 19.21
CA ARG A 359 -12.64 -26.18 18.70
C ARG A 359 -13.45 -27.09 19.63
N LYS A 360 -12.92 -28.26 19.97
CA LYS A 360 -13.58 -29.20 20.89
C LYS A 360 -13.80 -28.61 22.29
N LYS A 361 -12.84 -27.85 22.81
CA LYS A 361 -13.00 -27.18 24.11
C LYS A 361 -14.17 -26.20 24.10
N ILE A 362 -14.32 -25.38 23.05
CA ILE A 362 -15.41 -24.41 22.91
C ILE A 362 -16.75 -25.16 22.75
N GLU A 363 -16.82 -26.15 21.87
CA GLU A 363 -18.03 -26.95 21.66
C GLU A 363 -18.48 -27.65 22.95
N ASN A 364 -17.56 -28.26 23.70
CA ASN A 364 -17.85 -28.90 24.98
C ASN A 364 -18.25 -27.90 26.08
N LEU A 365 -17.53 -26.76 26.17
CA LEU A 365 -17.81 -25.72 27.18
C LEU A 365 -19.22 -25.14 27.02
N PHE A 366 -19.60 -24.82 25.80
CA PHE A 366 -20.89 -24.22 25.51
C PHE A 366 -21.99 -25.27 25.21
N GLY A 367 -21.60 -26.51 24.86
CA GLY A 367 -22.54 -27.60 24.47
C GLY A 367 -23.26 -27.30 23.18
N ILE A 368 -22.52 -26.82 22.20
CA ILE A 368 -22.95 -26.46 20.85
C ILE A 368 -22.08 -27.17 19.82
N SER A 369 -22.60 -27.33 18.62
CA SER A 369 -21.83 -27.65 17.43
C SER A 369 -21.56 -26.33 16.70
N LEU A 370 -20.29 -25.99 16.51
CA LEU A 370 -19.93 -24.76 15.78
C LEU A 370 -20.39 -24.81 14.33
N GLU A 371 -20.34 -26.00 13.74
CA GLU A 371 -20.80 -26.24 12.37
C GLU A 371 -22.31 -26.04 12.23
N GLU A 372 -23.10 -26.72 13.08
CA GLU A 372 -24.56 -26.66 12.99
C GLU A 372 -25.16 -25.36 13.51
N ASN A 373 -24.57 -24.78 14.58
CA ASN A 373 -25.21 -23.68 15.28
C ASN A 373 -24.62 -22.30 14.89
N PHE A 374 -23.39 -22.27 14.31
CA PHE A 374 -22.77 -21.00 13.93
C PHE A 374 -22.51 -20.90 12.42
N LEU A 375 -21.86 -21.89 11.80
CA LEU A 375 -21.51 -21.79 10.38
C LEU A 375 -22.70 -22.05 9.44
N SER A 376 -23.67 -22.83 9.84
CA SER A 376 -24.80 -23.29 8.99
C SER A 376 -25.64 -22.15 8.42
N TRP A 377 -25.87 -21.08 9.21
CA TRP A 377 -26.69 -19.94 8.80
C TRP A 377 -25.91 -18.88 8.03
N MET A 378 -24.57 -18.90 8.08
CA MET A 378 -23.75 -17.91 7.39
C MET A 378 -23.86 -18.07 5.89
N ASP A 379 -23.95 -16.95 5.18
CA ASP A 379 -23.69 -16.83 3.76
C ASP A 379 -22.19 -16.53 3.55
N GLY A 380 -21.73 -16.41 2.35
CA GLY A 380 -20.29 -16.28 2.04
C GLY A 380 -19.67 -14.88 2.19
N GLU A 381 -20.28 -13.95 2.92
CA GLU A 381 -19.81 -12.57 3.02
C GLU A 381 -19.54 -12.11 4.45
N PHE A 382 -18.31 -11.62 4.70
CA PHE A 382 -17.82 -11.11 5.99
C PHE A 382 -17.21 -9.73 5.80
N ALA A 383 -17.84 -8.71 6.36
CA ALA A 383 -17.42 -7.32 6.24
C ALA A 383 -16.88 -6.80 7.58
N ILE A 384 -15.63 -6.33 7.58
CA ILE A 384 -15.01 -5.64 8.71
C ILE A 384 -14.88 -4.19 8.33
N THR A 385 -15.38 -3.29 9.20
CA THR A 385 -15.19 -1.85 8.99
C THR A 385 -14.58 -1.18 10.19
N GLN A 386 -13.78 -0.18 9.90
CA GLN A 386 -13.31 0.81 10.85
C GLN A 386 -13.90 2.15 10.40
N SER A 387 -14.73 2.75 11.24
CA SER A 387 -15.45 3.98 10.94
C SER A 387 -14.92 5.12 11.80
N GLU A 388 -15.17 6.35 11.39
CA GLU A 388 -15.01 7.51 12.28
C GLU A 388 -15.83 7.34 13.55
N PRO A 389 -15.48 8.05 14.65
CA PRO A 389 -16.27 8.04 15.86
C PRO A 389 -17.74 8.34 15.58
N GLY A 390 -18.62 7.57 16.21
CA GLY A 390 -20.06 7.80 16.11
C GLY A 390 -20.57 8.73 17.20
N LEU A 391 -21.90 8.85 17.28
CA LEU A 391 -22.60 9.78 18.16
C LEU A 391 -22.24 9.64 19.66
N LEU A 392 -21.79 8.45 20.09
CA LEU A 392 -21.56 8.12 21.50
C LEU A 392 -20.10 7.94 21.89
N GLY A 393 -19.17 8.10 20.97
CA GLY A 393 -17.76 7.81 21.21
C GLY A 393 -16.82 8.81 20.56
N HIS A 394 -15.57 8.82 21.05
CA HIS A 394 -14.46 9.62 20.49
C HIS A 394 -13.42 8.77 19.79
N GLU A 395 -13.58 7.44 19.83
CA GLU A 395 -12.66 6.49 19.21
C GLU A 395 -13.27 5.89 17.94
N PRO A 396 -12.43 5.51 16.96
CA PRO A 396 -12.89 4.79 15.79
C PRO A 396 -13.72 3.55 16.16
N GLU A 397 -14.78 3.31 15.41
CA GLU A 397 -15.69 2.20 15.63
C GLU A 397 -15.33 1.00 14.78
N LEU A 398 -15.23 -0.18 15.40
CA LEU A 398 -14.94 -1.44 14.74
C LEU A 398 -16.20 -2.30 14.67
N ILE A 399 -16.62 -2.65 13.45
CA ILE A 399 -17.80 -3.46 13.15
C ILE A 399 -17.40 -4.69 12.33
N LEU A 400 -18.01 -5.84 12.66
CA LEU A 400 -18.01 -7.04 11.84
C LEU A 400 -19.45 -7.35 11.45
N ALA A 401 -19.76 -7.39 10.17
CA ALA A 401 -21.05 -7.80 9.65
C ALA A 401 -20.91 -9.14 8.91
N ILE A 402 -21.67 -10.14 9.34
CA ILE A 402 -21.69 -11.48 8.73
C ILE A 402 -23.05 -11.65 8.07
N ARG A 403 -23.04 -11.92 6.77
CA ARG A 403 -24.27 -12.15 6.02
C ARG A 403 -24.88 -13.51 6.37
N ALA A 404 -26.19 -13.53 6.56
CA ALA A 404 -26.96 -14.72 6.80
C ALA A 404 -27.66 -15.19 5.52
N LYS A 405 -27.72 -16.51 5.28
CA LYS A 405 -28.58 -17.11 4.25
C LYS A 405 -30.05 -16.84 4.52
N SER A 406 -30.40 -16.83 5.81
CA SER A 406 -31.70 -16.50 6.36
C SER A 406 -31.52 -15.87 7.73
N ILE A 407 -31.93 -14.62 7.89
CA ILE A 407 -31.83 -13.92 9.17
C ILE A 407 -32.68 -14.59 10.26
N LYS A 408 -33.77 -15.25 9.89
CA LYS A 408 -34.60 -16.03 10.80
C LYS A 408 -33.84 -17.22 11.39
N ASP A 409 -33.09 -17.94 10.54
CA ASP A 409 -32.29 -19.09 10.97
C ASP A 409 -31.08 -18.63 11.80
N ALA A 410 -30.45 -17.52 11.41
CA ALA A 410 -29.38 -16.90 12.19
C ALA A 410 -29.86 -16.53 13.60
N ARG A 411 -31.02 -15.87 13.73
CA ARG A 411 -31.63 -15.50 15.00
C ARG A 411 -31.91 -16.76 15.84
N LYS A 412 -32.54 -17.77 15.30
CA LYS A 412 -32.83 -19.03 16.00
C LYS A 412 -31.56 -19.72 16.52
N ASN A 413 -30.52 -19.75 15.73
CA ASN A 413 -29.24 -20.37 16.12
C ASN A 413 -28.51 -19.55 17.18
N MET A 414 -28.47 -18.22 17.04
CA MET A 414 -27.87 -17.34 18.04
C MET A 414 -28.60 -17.41 19.39
N GLU A 415 -29.92 -17.40 19.40
CA GLU A 415 -30.72 -17.64 20.61
C GLU A 415 -30.43 -19.01 21.24
N TYR A 416 -30.25 -20.04 20.43
CA TYR A 416 -29.86 -21.37 20.92
C TYR A 416 -28.47 -21.33 21.60
N ILE A 417 -27.49 -20.68 20.97
CA ILE A 417 -26.15 -20.48 21.55
C ILE A 417 -26.24 -19.74 22.86
N GLU A 418 -26.96 -18.61 22.90
CA GLU A 418 -27.18 -17.85 24.13
C GLU A 418 -27.76 -18.69 25.27
N LYS A 419 -28.80 -19.44 24.97
CA LYS A 419 -29.46 -20.31 25.94
C LYS A 419 -28.51 -21.36 26.50
N LYS A 420 -27.60 -21.91 25.65
CA LYS A 420 -26.60 -22.89 26.08
C LYS A 420 -25.52 -22.27 26.91
N VAL A 421 -24.97 -21.10 26.47
CA VAL A 421 -23.95 -20.32 27.20
C VAL A 421 -24.48 -19.93 28.58
N LYS A 422 -25.71 -19.40 28.68
CA LYS A 422 -26.36 -19.00 29.92
C LYS A 422 -26.53 -20.15 30.92
N ARG A 423 -26.75 -21.36 30.43
CA ARG A 423 -26.94 -22.57 31.28
C ARG A 423 -25.63 -23.14 31.80
N ARG A 424 -24.53 -22.98 31.06
CA ARG A 424 -23.25 -23.65 31.32
C ARG A 424 -22.15 -22.76 31.86
N THR A 425 -22.34 -21.46 31.80
CA THR A 425 -21.34 -20.49 32.23
C THR A 425 -21.98 -19.43 33.15
N PRO A 426 -21.22 -18.79 34.06
CA PRO A 426 -21.71 -17.68 34.86
C PRO A 426 -21.86 -16.38 34.06
N VAL A 427 -21.67 -16.43 32.72
CA VAL A 427 -21.74 -15.27 31.84
C VAL A 427 -23.14 -14.65 31.86
N LYS A 428 -23.19 -13.36 32.15
CA LYS A 428 -24.43 -12.57 32.11
C LYS A 428 -24.72 -12.22 30.66
N ILE A 429 -25.76 -12.80 30.08
CA ILE A 429 -26.31 -12.39 28.79
C ILE A 429 -27.26 -11.24 29.05
N LYS A 430 -27.07 -10.12 28.34
CA LYS A 430 -27.91 -8.93 28.43
C LYS A 430 -28.46 -8.60 27.06
N THR A 431 -29.77 -8.53 26.96
CA THR A 431 -30.47 -8.08 25.75
C THR A 431 -31.15 -6.75 26.05
N VAL A 432 -30.99 -5.81 25.15
CA VAL A 432 -31.62 -4.50 25.24
C VAL A 432 -32.25 -4.14 23.92
N ASN A 433 -33.50 -3.71 23.92
CA ASN A 433 -34.20 -3.21 22.75
C ASN A 433 -33.91 -1.73 22.57
N TYR A 434 -33.54 -1.35 21.36
CA TYR A 434 -33.34 0.01 20.94
C TYR A 434 -34.04 0.22 19.60
N LYS A 435 -35.08 1.08 19.57
CA LYS A 435 -36.02 1.14 18.44
C LYS A 435 -36.52 -0.27 18.10
N ASP A 436 -36.46 -0.68 16.85
CA ASP A 436 -36.84 -2.03 16.39
C ASP A 436 -35.71 -3.05 16.43
N PHE A 437 -34.57 -2.69 17.06
CA PHE A 437 -33.37 -3.54 17.11
C PHE A 437 -33.11 -4.09 18.49
N GLU A 438 -32.76 -5.38 18.54
CA GLU A 438 -32.27 -6.06 19.74
C GLU A 438 -30.75 -5.99 19.77
N ILE A 439 -30.14 -5.41 20.80
CA ILE A 439 -28.70 -5.42 21.03
C ILE A 439 -28.42 -6.43 22.13
N ASN A 440 -27.69 -7.47 21.77
CA ASN A 440 -27.37 -8.60 22.61
C ASN A 440 -25.87 -8.57 22.98
N TYR A 441 -25.55 -9.02 24.18
CA TYR A 441 -24.18 -9.19 24.64
C TYR A 441 -23.90 -10.65 24.93
N ILE A 442 -22.80 -11.16 24.35
CA ILE A 442 -22.34 -12.52 24.59
C ILE A 442 -20.81 -12.53 24.79
N GLU A 443 -20.35 -12.99 25.95
CA GLU A 443 -18.92 -13.09 26.23
C GLU A 443 -18.37 -14.43 25.73
N MET A 444 -17.70 -14.40 24.56
CA MET A 444 -17.07 -15.60 23.95
C MET A 444 -15.64 -15.26 23.48
N LYS A 445 -14.71 -15.18 24.42
CA LYS A 445 -13.30 -14.89 24.10
C LYS A 445 -12.69 -15.92 23.13
N GLY A 446 -12.00 -15.41 22.11
CA GLY A 446 -11.29 -16.24 21.14
C GLY A 446 -12.17 -16.95 20.11
N PHE A 447 -13.50 -16.72 20.16
CA PHE A 447 -14.44 -17.39 19.28
C PHE A 447 -14.19 -17.07 17.79
N PHE A 448 -14.15 -15.79 17.43
CA PHE A 448 -13.89 -15.40 16.04
C PHE A 448 -12.48 -15.73 15.58
N ARG A 449 -11.49 -15.64 16.46
CA ARG A 449 -10.12 -16.02 16.16
C ARG A 449 -10.00 -17.50 15.75
N LEU A 450 -10.77 -18.36 16.39
CA LEU A 450 -10.76 -19.79 16.07
C LEU A 450 -11.16 -20.04 14.61
N PHE A 451 -12.13 -19.31 14.08
CA PHE A 451 -12.64 -19.51 12.71
C PHE A 451 -11.86 -18.77 11.64
N PHE A 452 -11.45 -17.56 11.96
CA PHE A 452 -10.98 -16.62 10.94
C PHE A 452 -9.56 -16.11 11.19
N GLY A 453 -8.88 -16.66 12.20
CA GLY A 453 -7.51 -16.33 12.53
C GLY A 453 -7.30 -14.91 13.07
N LYS A 454 -6.09 -14.41 12.90
CA LYS A 454 -5.66 -13.12 13.45
C LYS A 454 -6.45 -11.91 12.97
N LEU A 455 -7.05 -11.96 11.79
CA LEU A 455 -7.87 -10.86 11.26
C LEU A 455 -9.05 -10.50 12.17
N PHE A 456 -9.49 -11.45 13.00
CA PHE A 456 -10.65 -11.31 13.89
C PHE A 456 -10.28 -11.26 15.38
N ASP A 457 -9.00 -11.16 15.74
CA ASP A 457 -8.52 -11.09 17.12
C ASP A 457 -9.11 -9.91 17.90
N LYS A 458 -9.47 -8.85 17.18
CA LYS A 458 -10.04 -7.64 17.78
C LYS A 458 -11.48 -7.81 18.29
N PHE A 459 -12.16 -8.94 18.01
CA PHE A 459 -13.55 -9.19 18.42
C PHE A 459 -13.61 -10.17 19.61
N GLU A 460 -13.22 -9.69 20.80
CA GLU A 460 -13.13 -10.56 22.01
C GLU A 460 -14.41 -10.64 22.84
N LYS A 461 -15.18 -9.54 22.89
CA LYS A 461 -16.38 -9.40 23.73
C LYS A 461 -17.53 -8.83 22.92
N PRO A 462 -18.08 -9.58 21.96
CA PRO A 462 -19.01 -9.02 21.02
C PRO A 462 -20.37 -8.73 21.62
N TYR A 463 -20.80 -7.48 21.43
CA TYR A 463 -22.21 -7.16 21.29
C TYR A 463 -22.63 -7.49 19.88
N TYR A 464 -23.89 -7.85 19.66
CA TYR A 464 -24.41 -8.08 18.32
C TYR A 464 -25.87 -7.64 18.17
N THR A 465 -26.24 -7.37 16.94
CA THR A 465 -27.59 -7.03 16.52
C THR A 465 -27.85 -7.58 15.11
N TYR A 466 -29.09 -7.44 14.65
CA TYR A 466 -29.51 -7.90 13.32
C TYR A 466 -29.92 -6.71 12.48
N VAL A 467 -29.28 -6.51 11.33
CA VAL A 467 -29.57 -5.41 10.40
C VAL A 467 -29.68 -5.97 8.98
N GLY A 468 -30.87 -5.87 8.38
CA GLY A 468 -31.15 -6.50 7.09
C GLY A 468 -30.89 -8.02 7.14
N ASP A 469 -30.09 -8.51 6.20
CA ASP A 469 -29.69 -9.92 6.12
C ASP A 469 -28.38 -10.21 6.91
N TYR A 470 -27.96 -9.33 7.83
CA TYR A 470 -26.68 -9.44 8.53
C TYR A 470 -26.84 -9.58 10.04
N VAL A 471 -25.96 -10.37 10.63
CA VAL A 471 -25.64 -10.33 12.06
C VAL A 471 -24.43 -9.43 12.22
N VAL A 472 -24.59 -8.34 12.95
CA VAL A 472 -23.58 -7.27 13.09
C VAL A 472 -23.01 -7.31 14.50
N PHE A 473 -21.68 -7.36 14.60
CA PHE A 473 -20.93 -7.47 15.85
C PHE A 473 -20.03 -6.28 16.10
N SER A 474 -19.86 -5.92 17.37
CA SER A 474 -18.85 -4.95 17.83
C SER A 474 -18.45 -5.25 19.28
N ASN A 475 -17.25 -4.84 19.68
CA ASN A 475 -16.83 -4.90 21.09
C ASN A 475 -17.51 -3.85 21.99
N LYS A 476 -18.17 -2.86 21.39
CA LYS A 476 -18.81 -1.75 22.08
C LYS A 476 -20.29 -1.67 21.68
N ALA A 477 -21.17 -1.61 22.66
CA ALA A 477 -22.60 -1.38 22.41
C ALA A 477 -22.84 -0.01 21.74
N ALA A 478 -22.07 1.01 22.12
CA ALA A 478 -22.13 2.34 21.53
C ALA A 478 -21.93 2.30 20.00
N SER A 479 -20.95 1.52 19.52
CA SER A 479 -20.69 1.38 18.08
C SER A 479 -21.87 0.73 17.33
N LEU A 480 -22.58 -0.22 17.97
CA LEU A 480 -23.79 -0.79 17.36
C LEU A 480 -24.95 0.19 17.35
N LEU A 481 -25.08 1.03 18.39
CA LEU A 481 -26.10 2.08 18.41
C LEU A 481 -25.86 3.09 17.30
N SER A 482 -24.64 3.60 17.16
CA SER A 482 -24.27 4.50 16.06
C SER A 482 -24.48 3.85 14.70
N PHE A 483 -24.14 2.56 14.57
CA PHE A 483 -24.35 1.80 13.34
C PHE A 483 -25.83 1.68 12.96
N VAL A 484 -26.69 1.38 13.94
CA VAL A 484 -28.15 1.28 13.74
C VAL A 484 -28.73 2.64 13.37
N GLU A 485 -28.28 3.73 14.02
CA GLU A 485 -28.72 5.08 13.67
C GLU A 485 -28.37 5.44 12.23
N ASP A 486 -27.11 5.22 11.81
CA ASP A 486 -26.70 5.45 10.42
C ASP A 486 -27.56 4.65 9.43
N TYR A 487 -27.88 3.38 9.77
CA TYR A 487 -28.72 2.54 8.92
C TYR A 487 -30.15 3.08 8.80
N GLU A 488 -30.78 3.46 9.92
CA GLU A 488 -32.14 4.03 9.97
C GLU A 488 -32.22 5.36 9.20
N GLN A 489 -31.22 6.22 9.35
CA GLN A 489 -31.10 7.47 8.63
C GLN A 489 -30.69 7.32 7.16
N LYS A 490 -30.45 6.07 6.68
CA LYS A 490 -29.95 5.78 5.33
C LYS A 490 -28.58 6.40 5.04
N ASN A 491 -27.84 6.76 6.09
CA ASN A 491 -26.42 7.15 6.01
C ASN A 491 -25.55 5.90 5.87
N VAL A 492 -25.69 5.22 4.74
CA VAL A 492 -24.97 3.98 4.44
C VAL A 492 -23.92 4.20 3.35
N LEU A 493 -22.86 3.38 3.40
CA LEU A 493 -21.70 3.49 2.51
C LEU A 493 -22.09 3.48 1.02
N LYS A 494 -23.04 2.64 0.65
CA LYS A 494 -23.63 2.60 -0.70
C LYS A 494 -24.13 3.96 -1.19
N ASN A 495 -24.57 4.86 -0.30
CA ASN A 495 -25.13 6.14 -0.66
C ASN A 495 -24.09 7.25 -0.80
N THR A 496 -22.87 7.05 -0.27
CA THR A 496 -21.77 8.01 -0.40
C THR A 496 -21.24 8.05 -1.84
N GLN A 497 -21.01 9.26 -2.36
CA GLN A 497 -20.55 9.42 -3.76
C GLN A 497 -19.17 8.80 -3.95
N GLY A 498 -18.21 9.04 -3.04
CA GLY A 498 -16.85 8.50 -3.14
C GLY A 498 -16.81 6.97 -3.22
N PHE A 499 -17.65 6.27 -2.44
CA PHE A 499 -17.73 4.81 -2.54
C PHE A 499 -18.36 4.37 -3.87
N LYS A 500 -19.42 5.03 -4.34
CA LYS A 500 -20.04 4.71 -5.65
C LYS A 500 -19.04 4.79 -6.78
N ASP A 501 -18.27 5.87 -6.82
CA ASP A 501 -17.28 6.12 -7.86
C ASP A 501 -16.17 5.08 -7.80
N ALA A 502 -15.54 4.89 -6.63
CA ALA A 502 -14.47 3.93 -6.43
C ALA A 502 -14.91 2.46 -6.68
N PHE A 503 -16.12 2.08 -6.25
CA PHE A 503 -16.65 0.72 -6.43
C PHE A 503 -17.05 0.44 -7.90
N SER A 504 -17.35 1.46 -8.69
CA SER A 504 -17.75 1.31 -10.10
C SER A 504 -16.68 0.62 -10.96
N TYR A 505 -15.41 0.68 -10.56
CA TYR A 505 -14.27 0.05 -11.24
C TYR A 505 -14.03 -1.39 -10.81
N MET A 506 -14.71 -1.86 -9.76
CA MET A 506 -14.52 -3.17 -9.17
C MET A 506 -15.57 -4.17 -9.65
N LYS A 507 -15.22 -5.45 -9.65
CA LYS A 507 -16.20 -6.50 -9.88
C LYS A 507 -17.12 -6.63 -8.67
N SER A 508 -18.38 -6.91 -8.88
CA SER A 508 -19.38 -7.10 -7.81
C SER A 508 -19.15 -8.33 -6.93
N SER A 509 -18.29 -9.26 -7.37
CA SER A 509 -17.90 -10.44 -6.60
C SER A 509 -16.41 -10.49 -6.39
N SER A 510 -15.98 -10.83 -5.18
CA SER A 510 -14.58 -10.85 -4.75
C SER A 510 -14.30 -12.02 -3.82
N THR A 511 -13.03 -12.36 -3.63
CA THR A 511 -12.53 -13.16 -2.50
C THR A 511 -12.12 -12.23 -1.36
N LEU A 512 -11.37 -11.15 -1.70
CA LEU A 512 -11.01 -10.09 -0.76
C LEU A 512 -11.21 -8.75 -1.46
N PHE A 513 -11.85 -7.81 -0.76
CA PHE A 513 -12.01 -6.43 -1.21
C PHE A 513 -11.63 -5.49 -0.08
N LEU A 514 -10.94 -4.41 -0.43
CA LEU A 514 -10.55 -3.33 0.47
C LEU A 514 -11.01 -2.00 -0.14
N TYR A 515 -11.55 -1.14 0.72
CA TYR A 515 -11.84 0.25 0.40
C TYR A 515 -11.34 1.14 1.53
N THR A 516 -10.71 2.23 1.19
CA THR A 516 -10.24 3.24 2.14
C THR A 516 -10.71 4.62 1.69
N ASP A 517 -11.39 5.32 2.58
CA ASP A 517 -11.62 6.77 2.50
C ASP A 517 -10.49 7.45 3.26
N VAL A 518 -9.57 8.07 2.53
CA VAL A 518 -8.32 8.61 3.07
C VAL A 518 -8.56 9.76 4.04
N TYR A 519 -9.57 10.59 3.81
CA TYR A 519 -9.93 11.68 4.72
C TYR A 519 -10.34 11.15 6.09
N LYS A 520 -11.24 10.18 6.11
CA LYS A 520 -11.75 9.54 7.33
C LYS A 520 -10.69 8.67 8.01
N PHE A 521 -9.79 8.06 7.25
CA PHE A 521 -8.75 7.17 7.76
C PHE A 521 -7.50 7.91 8.26
N TYR A 522 -7.34 9.20 7.91
CA TYR A 522 -6.12 9.98 8.17
C TYR A 522 -5.67 9.95 9.64
N SER A 523 -6.58 10.20 10.58
CA SER A 523 -6.27 10.20 12.01
C SER A 523 -5.77 8.83 12.52
N GLN A 524 -6.13 7.76 11.82
CA GLN A 524 -5.81 6.38 12.18
C GLN A 524 -4.48 5.90 11.58
N LEU A 525 -3.84 6.68 10.70
CA LEU A 525 -2.55 6.36 10.09
C LEU A 525 -1.39 6.52 11.08
N LYS A 526 -1.45 7.51 11.98
CA LYS A 526 -0.36 7.85 12.90
C LYS A 526 0.23 6.65 13.65
N PRO A 527 -0.56 5.78 14.32
CA PRO A 527 -0.03 4.63 15.05
C PRO A 527 0.56 3.54 14.15
N MET A 528 0.33 3.58 12.84
CA MET A 528 0.82 2.58 11.88
C MET A 528 2.16 2.95 11.27
N MET A 529 2.55 4.23 11.32
CA MET A 529 3.73 4.79 10.66
C MET A 529 4.87 5.03 11.66
N ASN A 530 6.11 5.05 11.17
CA ASN A 530 7.21 5.59 11.96
C ASN A 530 7.13 7.13 12.00
N VAL A 531 7.86 7.74 12.95
CA VAL A 531 7.79 9.19 13.22
C VAL A 531 8.18 10.01 11.98
N ALA A 532 9.21 9.59 11.24
CA ALA A 532 9.69 10.31 10.07
C ALA A 532 8.64 10.31 8.95
N THR A 533 8.06 9.14 8.65
CA THR A 533 7.00 8.99 7.67
C THR A 533 5.74 9.77 8.07
N TRP A 534 5.37 9.73 9.37
CA TRP A 534 4.22 10.53 9.83
C TRP A 534 4.43 12.03 9.64
N ASN A 535 5.62 12.55 10.00
CA ASN A 535 5.95 13.96 9.79
C ASN A 535 5.93 14.34 8.30
N GLU A 536 6.39 13.45 7.43
CA GLU A 536 6.33 13.66 5.99
C GLU A 536 4.89 13.68 5.48
N ILE A 537 4.04 12.76 5.93
CA ILE A 537 2.61 12.72 5.59
C ILE A 537 1.93 14.02 6.05
N GLN A 538 2.23 14.51 7.25
CA GLN A 538 1.68 15.76 7.76
C GLN A 538 2.11 16.96 6.91
N SER A 539 3.39 17.02 6.50
CA SER A 539 3.93 18.11 5.68
C SER A 539 3.40 18.11 4.24
N ASN A 540 2.98 16.93 3.75
CA ASN A 540 2.47 16.70 2.39
C ASN A 540 1.00 16.25 2.39
N LYS A 541 0.21 16.71 3.37
CA LYS A 541 -1.20 16.34 3.53
C LYS A 541 -2.02 16.56 2.26
N GLU A 542 -1.75 17.62 1.52
CA GLU A 542 -2.41 17.92 0.25
C GLU A 542 -2.19 16.83 -0.81
N VAL A 543 -0.98 16.26 -0.86
CA VAL A 543 -0.69 15.16 -1.79
C VAL A 543 -1.50 13.92 -1.41
N LEU A 544 -1.51 13.54 -0.13
CA LEU A 544 -2.27 12.40 0.34
C LEU A 544 -3.77 12.56 0.05
N PHE A 545 -4.33 13.73 0.35
CA PHE A 545 -5.74 14.03 0.16
C PHE A 545 -6.15 14.21 -1.31
N SER A 546 -5.19 14.40 -2.20
CA SER A 546 -5.47 14.35 -3.65
C SER A 546 -5.74 12.93 -4.16
N PHE A 547 -5.56 11.90 -3.32
CA PHE A 547 -5.93 10.51 -3.59
C PHE A 547 -6.97 10.02 -2.58
N PRO A 548 -8.20 10.53 -2.63
CA PRO A 548 -9.19 10.38 -1.56
C PRO A 548 -9.70 8.96 -1.37
N TYR A 549 -9.75 8.14 -2.42
CA TYR A 549 -10.31 6.79 -2.35
C TYR A 549 -9.37 5.75 -2.93
N TRP A 550 -9.08 4.71 -2.14
CA TRP A 550 -8.27 3.59 -2.56
C TRP A 550 -9.09 2.31 -2.50
N THR A 551 -9.05 1.55 -3.57
CA THR A 551 -9.70 0.23 -3.64
C THR A 551 -8.71 -0.84 -4.06
N MET A 552 -8.84 -2.02 -3.47
CA MET A 552 -8.12 -3.22 -3.88
C MET A 552 -9.08 -4.40 -3.92
N GLN A 553 -8.98 -5.20 -4.97
CA GLN A 553 -9.75 -6.43 -5.13
C GLN A 553 -8.85 -7.60 -5.48
N ILE A 554 -9.04 -8.70 -4.76
CA ILE A 554 -8.39 -9.99 -5.04
C ILE A 554 -9.48 -11.02 -5.31
N ILE A 555 -9.33 -11.74 -6.42
CA ILE A 555 -10.17 -12.90 -6.75
C ILE A 555 -9.25 -14.10 -6.79
N GLY A 556 -9.41 -14.99 -5.79
CA GLY A 556 -8.58 -16.17 -5.61
C GLY A 556 -8.85 -17.27 -6.62
N ASP A 557 -7.80 -17.99 -6.90
CA ASP A 557 -7.74 -19.25 -7.60
C ASP A 557 -6.75 -20.15 -6.83
N PRO A 558 -6.80 -21.47 -6.89
CA PRO A 558 -5.94 -22.34 -6.09
C PRO A 558 -4.43 -22.08 -6.18
N ARG A 559 -3.91 -21.66 -7.33
CA ARG A 559 -2.47 -21.39 -7.53
C ARG A 559 -2.11 -19.92 -7.70
N SER A 560 -3.08 -19.12 -8.13
CA SER A 560 -2.89 -17.70 -8.42
C SER A 560 -4.08 -16.88 -7.92
N ALA A 561 -3.94 -15.58 -7.90
CA ALA A 561 -5.07 -14.67 -7.67
C ALA A 561 -4.97 -13.48 -8.61
N SER A 562 -6.10 -13.04 -9.16
CA SER A 562 -6.14 -11.77 -9.86
C SER A 562 -6.16 -10.64 -8.84
N LEU A 563 -5.35 -9.60 -9.08
CA LEU A 563 -5.22 -8.42 -8.24
C LEU A 563 -5.55 -7.18 -9.06
N GLN A 564 -6.37 -6.30 -8.51
CA GLN A 564 -6.63 -4.97 -9.05
C GLN A 564 -6.62 -3.95 -7.91
N CYS A 565 -5.84 -2.88 -8.07
CA CYS A 565 -5.85 -1.74 -7.16
C CYS A 565 -6.14 -0.47 -7.97
N VAL A 566 -6.98 0.39 -7.43
CA VAL A 566 -7.31 1.71 -8.01
C VAL A 566 -7.17 2.76 -6.92
N MET A 567 -6.48 3.84 -7.24
CA MET A 567 -6.42 5.06 -6.45
C MET A 567 -7.05 6.18 -7.26
N ASP A 568 -8.16 6.72 -6.80
CA ASP A 568 -8.81 7.86 -7.42
C ASP A 568 -7.99 9.12 -7.18
N TYR A 569 -7.92 10.00 -8.18
CA TYR A 569 -7.23 11.26 -8.10
C TYR A 569 -8.21 12.42 -8.28
N SER A 570 -8.17 13.34 -7.33
CA SER A 570 -8.90 14.61 -7.37
C SER A 570 -8.04 15.67 -6.68
N PRO A 571 -7.68 16.77 -7.36
CA PRO A 571 -6.87 17.82 -6.75
C PRO A 571 -7.48 18.29 -5.43
N TYR A 572 -6.70 18.25 -4.36
CA TYR A 572 -7.14 18.72 -3.05
C TYR A 572 -7.46 20.21 -3.08
N LYS A 573 -8.63 20.58 -2.56
CA LYS A 573 -9.08 21.96 -2.40
C LYS A 573 -9.25 22.23 -0.91
N PRO A 574 -8.42 23.09 -0.28
CA PRO A 574 -8.47 23.35 1.16
C PRO A 574 -9.85 23.83 1.65
N GLU A 575 -10.56 24.61 0.84
CA GLU A 575 -11.85 25.22 1.19
C GLU A 575 -12.98 24.22 1.48
N VAL A 576 -12.85 22.97 1.00
CA VAL A 576 -13.86 21.90 1.25
C VAL A 576 -13.60 21.15 2.56
N ALA A 577 -12.39 21.23 3.10
CA ALA A 577 -12.00 20.50 4.31
C ALA A 577 -12.23 21.32 5.60
N GLU A 578 -12.38 22.65 5.52
CA GLU A 578 -12.66 23.50 6.69
C GLU A 578 -14.13 23.45 7.11
N GLU A 579 -15.07 23.18 6.21
CA GLU A 579 -16.49 23.01 6.56
C GLU A 579 -16.78 21.75 7.41
N THR A 580 -15.86 20.78 7.46
CA THR A 580 -16.01 19.58 8.31
C THR A 580 -15.15 19.59 9.58
N ALA A 581 -14.26 20.56 9.75
CA ALA A 581 -13.31 20.61 10.87
C ALA A 581 -13.51 21.81 11.82
N VAL A 582 -14.40 22.74 11.53
CA VAL A 582 -14.68 23.90 12.38
C VAL A 582 -16.10 23.84 12.91
N VAL A 583 -16.30 23.07 13.96
CA VAL A 583 -17.34 23.36 14.95
C VAL A 583 -16.74 23.09 16.33
N ALA A 584 -15.97 24.00 16.82
CA ALA A 584 -15.75 24.19 18.25
C ALA A 584 -15.14 25.58 18.49
N ASP A 585 -15.84 26.63 18.17
CA ASP A 585 -15.73 27.92 18.88
C ASP A 585 -17.12 28.54 18.90
N GLU A 586 -17.55 28.84 20.12
CA GLU A 586 -18.84 29.39 20.43
C GLU A 586 -19.00 30.79 19.86
N GLU A 587 -19.87 30.98 18.89
CA GLU A 587 -20.59 32.23 18.67
C GLU A 587 -22.08 31.89 18.47
N ASP A 588 -22.95 32.62 19.17
CA ASP A 588 -24.41 32.48 19.14
C ASP A 588 -24.95 32.70 17.69
N GLU A 589 -25.00 31.63 16.90
CA GLU A 589 -25.78 31.60 15.66
C GLU A 589 -27.14 30.96 15.92
N GLU A 590 -28.17 31.55 15.34
CA GLU A 590 -29.54 31.05 15.34
C GLU A 590 -29.57 29.57 14.94
N MET A 591 -29.86 28.68 15.89
CA MET A 591 -29.95 27.23 15.71
C MET A 591 -30.97 26.90 14.63
N ASN A 592 -30.55 26.25 13.55
CA ASN A 592 -31.45 25.59 12.63
C ASN A 592 -32.23 24.47 13.33
N GLU A 593 -33.50 24.25 12.98
CA GLU A 593 -34.35 23.19 13.54
C GLU A 593 -33.71 21.78 13.41
N ASP A 594 -32.88 21.55 12.38
CA ASP A 594 -32.18 20.29 12.17
C ASP A 594 -31.08 20.02 13.21
N ASP A 595 -30.30 21.04 13.63
CA ASP A 595 -29.26 20.95 14.66
C ASP A 595 -29.88 20.68 16.07
N ALA A 596 -31.04 21.23 16.34
CA ALA A 596 -31.75 20.99 17.61
C ALA A 596 -32.22 19.52 17.71
N THR A 597 -32.69 18.96 16.59
CA THR A 597 -33.18 17.57 16.53
C THR A 597 -32.02 16.58 16.68
N GLU A 598 -30.86 16.86 16.09
CA GLU A 598 -29.66 16.00 16.19
C GLU A 598 -29.09 16.02 17.64
N LYS A 599 -29.02 17.20 18.28
CA LYS A 599 -28.58 17.33 19.69
C LYS A 599 -29.52 16.61 20.64
N GLU A 600 -30.82 16.63 20.39
CA GLU A 600 -31.82 15.93 21.21
C GLU A 600 -31.70 14.42 21.07
N GLN A 601 -31.58 13.91 19.83
CA GLN A 601 -31.34 12.48 19.54
C GLN A 601 -30.04 11.97 20.17
N MET A 602 -28.96 12.75 20.08
CA MET A 602 -27.68 12.44 20.71
C MET A 602 -27.82 12.38 22.26
N SER A 603 -28.56 13.29 22.86
CA SER A 603 -28.84 13.30 24.30
C SER A 603 -29.62 12.06 24.73
N GLU A 604 -30.64 11.67 23.98
CA GLU A 604 -31.43 10.46 24.25
C GLU A 604 -30.60 9.17 24.07
N LEU A 605 -29.78 9.07 23.03
CA LEU A 605 -28.87 7.95 22.81
C LEU A 605 -27.83 7.81 23.92
N LYS A 606 -27.21 8.92 24.35
CA LYS A 606 -26.25 8.92 25.47
C LYS A 606 -26.93 8.45 26.76
N ARG A 607 -28.14 8.95 27.04
CA ARG A 607 -28.91 8.55 28.21
C ARG A 607 -29.27 7.07 28.18
N PHE A 608 -29.76 6.56 27.03
CA PHE A 608 -30.10 5.16 26.84
C PHE A 608 -28.87 4.27 27.03
N TYR A 609 -27.73 4.64 26.44
CA TYR A 609 -26.48 3.90 26.55
C TYR A 609 -26.00 3.79 28.00
N VAL A 610 -25.95 4.92 28.72
CA VAL A 610 -25.53 4.96 30.12
C VAL A 610 -26.46 4.13 31.01
N GLU A 611 -27.76 4.30 30.87
CA GLU A 611 -28.74 3.61 31.71
C GLU A 611 -28.77 2.09 31.49
N LYS A 612 -28.58 1.65 30.27
CA LYS A 612 -28.77 0.24 29.86
C LYS A 612 -27.50 -0.58 29.78
N PHE A 613 -26.39 0.01 29.32
CA PHE A 613 -25.14 -0.72 29.05
C PHE A 613 -24.02 -0.43 30.04
N GLU A 614 -23.85 0.80 30.54
CA GLU A 614 -22.77 1.15 31.46
C GLU A 614 -23.14 1.03 32.93
N GLY A 615 -24.36 0.60 33.26
CA GLY A 615 -24.76 0.36 34.64
C GLY A 615 -24.85 1.62 35.47
N ASN A 616 -25.40 2.67 34.91
CA ASN A 616 -25.60 3.98 35.53
C ASN A 616 -24.28 4.77 35.78
N VAL A 617 -23.26 4.65 34.91
CA VAL A 617 -22.05 5.48 34.97
C VAL A 617 -22.00 6.39 33.73
N LEU A 618 -22.07 7.71 33.99
CA LEU A 618 -21.88 8.76 32.99
C LEU A 618 -20.38 9.07 32.87
N ARG A 619 -19.82 9.06 31.64
CA ARG A 619 -18.46 9.48 31.32
C ARG A 619 -18.47 10.66 30.39
N GLU A 620 -17.63 11.64 30.70
CA GLU A 620 -17.37 12.82 29.88
C GLU A 620 -15.91 12.77 29.46
N PHE A 621 -15.61 13.24 28.25
CA PHE A 621 -14.25 13.20 27.67
C PHE A 621 -13.82 14.61 27.27
N TYR A 622 -12.51 14.86 27.24
CA TYR A 622 -11.93 16.03 26.62
C TYR A 622 -12.04 15.95 25.08
N PRO A 623 -11.95 17.07 24.35
CA PRO A 623 -12.03 17.07 22.88
C PRO A 623 -11.04 16.12 22.21
N GLU A 624 -9.88 15.89 22.84
CA GLU A 624 -8.79 15.03 22.36
C GLU A 624 -8.97 13.54 22.74
N GLY A 625 -10.10 13.17 23.35
CA GLY A 625 -10.48 11.79 23.66
C GLY A 625 -10.05 11.26 25.02
N ALA A 626 -9.29 12.02 25.83
CA ALA A 626 -8.95 11.63 27.20
C ALA A 626 -10.18 11.67 28.12
N LEU A 627 -10.30 10.73 29.09
CA LEU A 627 -11.39 10.71 30.05
C LEU A 627 -11.33 11.96 30.94
N LYS A 628 -12.37 12.83 30.87
CA LYS A 628 -12.50 14.04 31.69
C LYS A 628 -13.18 13.78 33.01
N SER A 629 -14.30 13.06 32.99
CA SER A 629 -15.01 12.73 34.24
C SER A 629 -15.75 11.40 34.15
N GLU A 630 -15.95 10.76 35.31
CA GLU A 630 -16.89 9.66 35.48
C GLU A 630 -17.78 9.87 36.70
N SER A 631 -19.07 9.61 36.54
CA SER A 631 -20.07 9.84 37.57
C SER A 631 -21.08 8.69 37.64
N GLU A 632 -21.32 8.13 38.81
CA GLU A 632 -22.47 7.24 39.01
C GLU A 632 -23.76 8.06 38.89
N VAL A 633 -24.78 7.52 38.19
CA VAL A 633 -26.06 8.17 37.90
C VAL A 633 -27.20 7.28 38.37
N LYS A 634 -28.20 7.86 39.01
CA LYS A 634 -29.46 7.20 39.37
C LYS A 634 -30.64 8.11 39.00
N GLU A 635 -31.59 7.55 38.25
CA GLU A 635 -32.80 8.29 37.82
C GLU A 635 -32.44 9.61 37.05
N GLY A 636 -31.39 9.58 36.20
CA GLY A 636 -30.93 10.74 35.41
C GLY A 636 -30.20 11.82 36.23
N LYS A 637 -29.89 11.59 37.51
CA LYS A 637 -29.17 12.52 38.40
C LYS A 637 -27.86 11.90 38.85
N ARG A 638 -26.78 12.70 38.95
CA ARG A 638 -25.52 12.24 39.54
C ARG A 638 -25.79 11.77 40.97
N HIS A 639 -25.49 10.50 41.27
CA HIS A 639 -25.75 9.88 42.57
C HIS A 639 -24.73 8.75 42.79
N GLY A 640 -23.80 8.92 43.72
CA GLY A 640 -22.73 7.99 44.02
C GLY A 640 -21.34 8.58 43.73
N ARG A 641 -20.40 7.76 43.34
CA ARG A 641 -19.01 8.18 43.15
C ARG A 641 -18.88 9.12 41.97
N TYR A 642 -17.98 10.13 42.11
CA TYR A 642 -17.55 11.05 41.08
C TYR A 642 -16.04 11.13 41.05
N ARG A 643 -15.45 11.12 39.84
CA ARG A 643 -14.04 11.36 39.59
C ARG A 643 -13.89 12.28 38.38
N GLU A 644 -12.91 13.18 38.46
CA GLU A 644 -12.52 14.07 37.38
C GLU A 644 -11.01 13.92 37.17
N TYR A 645 -10.56 14.00 35.92
CA TYR A 645 -9.19 13.78 35.53
C TYR A 645 -8.67 15.00 34.76
N TYR A 646 -7.37 15.21 34.77
CA TYR A 646 -6.67 16.13 33.91
C TYR A 646 -6.51 15.50 32.51
N GLU A 647 -6.13 16.31 31.49
CA GLU A 647 -5.88 15.81 30.11
C GLU A 647 -4.76 14.77 30.05
N ASN A 648 -3.77 14.87 30.92
CA ASN A 648 -2.69 13.89 31.06
C ASN A 648 -3.13 12.55 31.67
N GLY A 649 -4.41 12.40 32.05
CA GLY A 649 -4.99 11.19 32.63
C GLY A 649 -4.86 11.08 34.16
N ASN A 650 -4.17 12.01 34.82
CA ASN A 650 -4.05 12.02 36.28
C ASN A 650 -5.35 12.47 36.93
N LEU A 651 -5.67 11.88 38.10
CA LEU A 651 -6.87 12.19 38.86
C LEU A 651 -6.81 13.64 39.36
N LYS A 652 -7.80 14.49 39.00
CA LYS A 652 -7.93 15.87 39.40
C LYS A 652 -8.71 16.01 40.72
N LEU A 653 -9.84 15.31 40.78
CA LEU A 653 -10.62 15.28 42.00
C LEU A 653 -11.50 14.03 42.12
N ARG A 654 -11.90 13.68 43.34
CA ARG A 654 -12.86 12.61 43.60
C ARG A 654 -13.77 12.96 44.76
N GLY A 655 -15.04 12.57 44.63
CA GLY A 655 -16.05 12.80 45.65
C GLY A 655 -17.28 11.93 45.45
N LYS A 656 -18.38 12.35 46.04
CA LYS A 656 -19.70 11.70 45.86
C LYS A 656 -20.78 12.76 45.62
N TYR A 657 -21.76 12.39 44.81
CA TYR A 657 -23.00 13.14 44.63
C TYR A 657 -24.18 12.42 45.28
N ALA A 658 -25.15 13.18 45.71
CA ALA A 658 -26.49 12.70 46.03
C ALA A 658 -27.50 13.62 45.32
N HIS A 659 -28.22 13.09 44.30
CA HIS A 659 -29.22 13.81 43.51
C HIS A 659 -28.69 15.15 42.95
N ASN A 660 -27.55 15.12 42.25
CA ASN A 660 -26.83 16.27 41.69
C ASN A 660 -26.20 17.24 42.71
N LYS A 661 -26.22 16.93 44.00
CA LYS A 661 -25.57 17.77 45.02
C LYS A 661 -24.31 17.08 45.53
N PRO A 662 -23.18 17.78 45.66
CA PRO A 662 -21.99 17.24 46.31
C PRO A 662 -22.31 16.77 47.71
N LYS A 663 -21.73 15.63 48.14
CA LYS A 663 -21.94 15.05 49.48
C LYS A 663 -20.65 14.45 50.02
N GLY A 664 -20.39 14.66 51.29
CA GLY A 664 -19.27 14.06 52.01
C GLY A 664 -17.94 14.73 51.73
N THR A 665 -16.84 13.97 51.76
CA THR A 665 -15.49 14.53 51.62
C THR A 665 -15.03 14.40 50.18
N TRP A 666 -14.65 15.54 49.60
CA TRP A 666 -14.04 15.65 48.29
C TRP A 666 -12.54 15.83 48.45
N LYS A 667 -11.76 15.18 47.56
CA LYS A 667 -10.29 15.25 47.55
C LYS A 667 -9.84 15.78 46.21
N TYR A 668 -8.92 16.73 46.24
CA TYR A 668 -8.31 17.39 45.06
C TYR A 668 -6.85 17.00 44.95
N TYR A 669 -6.35 16.93 43.73
CA TYR A 669 -5.01 16.52 43.40
C TYR A 669 -4.42 17.48 42.38
N THR A 670 -3.09 17.65 42.36
CA THR A 670 -2.37 18.44 41.37
C THR A 670 -2.29 17.70 40.03
N GLU A 671 -1.88 18.40 39.00
CA GLU A 671 -1.70 17.80 37.67
C GLU A 671 -0.63 16.68 37.63
N GLU A 672 0.35 16.72 38.55
CA GLU A 672 1.35 15.68 38.78
C GLU A 672 0.80 14.47 39.57
N GLY A 673 -0.45 14.54 40.05
CA GLY A 673 -1.13 13.47 40.78
C GLY A 673 -0.93 13.51 42.31
N GLU A 674 -0.32 14.55 42.85
CA GLU A 674 -0.11 14.72 44.28
C GLU A 674 -1.38 15.23 44.98
N PHE A 675 -1.60 14.79 46.23
CA PHE A 675 -2.73 15.25 47.02
C PHE A 675 -2.60 16.74 47.37
N GLU A 676 -3.58 17.56 46.96
CA GLU A 676 -3.57 18.99 47.22
C GLU A 676 -4.38 19.35 48.47
N ARG A 677 -5.67 19.01 48.49
CA ARG A 677 -6.59 19.39 49.56
C ARG A 677 -7.81 18.48 49.69
N LYS A 678 -8.52 18.60 50.78
CA LYS A 678 -9.84 17.99 50.99
C LYS A 678 -10.88 19.05 51.40
N GLU A 679 -12.12 18.86 50.95
CA GLU A 679 -13.25 19.72 51.24
C GLU A 679 -14.44 18.84 51.65
N LYS A 680 -15.26 19.30 52.59
CA LYS A 680 -16.42 18.56 53.10
C LYS A 680 -17.71 19.29 52.74
N PHE A 681 -18.59 18.62 51.99
CA PHE A 681 -19.91 19.12 51.58
C PHE A 681 -21.03 18.47 52.40
#